data_1b2b4698b3b574619b0117afbd38c32a
#
_entry.id   1b2b4698b3b574619b0117afbd38c32a
#
_cell.length_a   1.000
_cell.length_b   1.000
_cell.length_c   1.000
_cell.angle_alpha   90.00
_cell.angle_beta   90.00
_cell.angle_gamma   90.00
#
_symmetry.space_group_name_H-M   'P 1'
#
loop_
_entity.id
_entity.type
_entity.pdbx_description
1 polymer ?
#
loop_
_entity_poly.entity_id
_entity_poly.type
_entity_poly.pdbx_seq_one_letter_code
_entity_poly.pdbx_strand_id
1 'polypeptide(L)'
;MHDLSRLAPYFSQRRTACAIAAAFTLAGCASLPDAKGPEAAAAQAAAAAAAQASAAPAPTSAAPGAAPAASAPTVAAAAAAATAAAAAAQSSKPFAEVIKDAKEHPGLFPLWTKDDKVWIELKPEQFDTPYFMSVNLSRGLGEKFIFGGLMGASHIVEFHRVGNNVQLLAKNVEYFASVGKPAQRAVSEAFTDSLLSAVPVASQPHPERKSVLIEANALLLTDIPGGNGLLERTYRQSYSFDARNSSITKSRATVDLDAFEVSAHYALARVSQPPATPGSTPFTPPPATVPDIRSLFLGFYYNFAKLPDVPMHARKADDRIGYFMTTRYDFADEGKLTPRVNYVNRWRLEKKDPDAELSEPKQPIVFWLDRNIPEKYRPTIIAAVLEWNKAFEKIGFKNAIEAKVQPDDADFDTLDARHASIRWMTTARPLFGGIGPSQVDPRTGEILDADIGIDPVRLRNRRYQRVEQVRDPSTIPGLLSHPEMLCQRADFAAQEMDFALDVLEARGEIDPDSPEAEQFVLDDLKDVVMHEVGHTLGLRHNFRASTVYSQKQLEDPMFTAANGIAGSVMEYNAVNIALKGEKQGAYGMKTLGPYDYWAIEYGYREIPVETENAELKRIAGRSNEALLAYATDEDNFFSVDPEANQGDLGNDPLEFARRRIILVQEMWDRWQSRKLKPDENYAVLRRVVERGLIAMTGTSTNVAKYIGGVTTLRDHVGSPRAPLTPVDAAKQREAIKIIANGLFSADSFRFKPEFMRRVQVDWMDRNDTYDLGLSTPDVDYSLNTQVLNAQRKVLGQLMSDSVAQRILDSQLKVDDSRKALHLNDVYDTLKVAIWSELKTGREITPLRRNLQREHVARVAGALLRPSGSMPADARSLLREQAKELRHDIAAAQGKSGYSKETRAHLAEALTQIDEALKAPIVRQGV
;
A
#
# COMPACT_ATOMS: atom_id res chain seq x y z
N MET A 1 -27.93 25.64 -33.08
CA MET A 1 -27.23 24.76 -34.01
C MET A 1 -25.79 25.22 -34.08
N HIS A 2 -24.97 24.81 -33.15
CA HIS A 2 -23.51 24.90 -33.22
C HIS A 2 -22.93 23.58 -32.71
N ASP A 3 -22.04 23.13 -33.48
CA ASP A 3 -21.35 21.86 -33.52
C ASP A 3 -20.72 21.45 -32.18
N LEU A 4 -21.17 20.32 -31.59
CA LEU A 4 -20.71 19.74 -30.33
C LEU A 4 -19.77 18.56 -30.55
N SER A 5 -18.90 18.61 -31.57
CA SER A 5 -17.99 17.49 -31.91
C SER A 5 -16.57 17.58 -31.37
N ARG A 6 -16.27 18.40 -30.37
CA ARG A 6 -14.89 18.62 -29.89
C ARG A 6 -14.67 18.52 -28.37
N LEU A 7 -15.40 17.68 -27.65
CA LEU A 7 -15.10 17.41 -26.25
C LEU A 7 -15.24 15.91 -25.91
N ALA A 8 -14.35 15.11 -26.40
CA ALA A 8 -13.98 13.82 -25.82
C ALA A 8 -12.53 13.55 -26.19
N PRO A 9 -11.59 13.58 -25.26
CA PRO A 9 -11.16 12.33 -24.65
C PRO A 9 -10.58 12.53 -23.22
N TYR A 10 -11.29 12.16 -22.19
CA TYR A 10 -10.67 12.05 -20.85
C TYR A 10 -11.29 10.97 -19.95
N PHE A 11 -12.07 10.04 -20.52
CA PHE A 11 -12.73 8.99 -19.72
C PHE A 11 -12.51 7.56 -20.23
N SER A 12 -11.38 7.22 -20.87
CA SER A 12 -11.22 5.89 -21.46
C SER A 12 -10.07 5.01 -20.95
N GLN A 13 -9.31 5.40 -19.94
CA GLN A 13 -8.12 4.59 -19.54
C GLN A 13 -8.34 3.52 -18.46
N ARG A 14 -9.53 3.39 -17.87
CA ARG A 14 -9.81 2.32 -16.89
C ARG A 14 -10.75 1.20 -17.38
N ARG A 15 -11.23 1.25 -18.62
CA ARG A 15 -12.09 0.18 -19.20
C ARG A 15 -11.47 -0.58 -20.38
N THR A 16 -10.26 -0.25 -20.81
CA THR A 16 -9.66 -0.82 -22.01
C THR A 16 -8.87 -2.12 -21.75
N ALA A 17 -8.60 -2.49 -20.51
CA ALA A 17 -7.89 -3.73 -20.19
C ALA A 17 -8.74 -5.01 -20.31
N CYS A 18 -10.07 -4.91 -20.28
CA CYS A 18 -10.97 -6.08 -20.41
C CYS A 18 -11.55 -6.28 -21.81
N ALA A 19 -11.40 -5.33 -22.74
CA ALA A 19 -11.98 -5.44 -24.09
C ALA A 19 -11.02 -5.96 -25.17
N ILE A 20 -9.73 -6.05 -24.88
CA ILE A 20 -8.73 -6.49 -25.87
C ILE A 20 -8.59 -8.03 -25.96
N ALA A 21 -9.10 -8.78 -24.99
CA ALA A 21 -9.08 -10.24 -25.02
C ALA A 21 -10.19 -10.90 -25.89
N ALA A 22 -11.17 -10.14 -26.35
CA ALA A 22 -12.32 -10.68 -27.09
C ALA A 22 -12.33 -10.34 -28.61
N ALA A 23 -11.36 -9.56 -29.11
CA ALA A 23 -11.37 -9.10 -30.50
C ALA A 23 -10.40 -9.81 -31.45
N PHE A 24 -9.72 -10.86 -31.01
CA PHE A 24 -8.71 -11.57 -31.84
C PHE A 24 -9.17 -12.93 -32.40
N THR A 25 -10.47 -13.21 -32.48
CA THR A 25 -10.96 -14.52 -33.02
C THR A 25 -11.74 -14.45 -34.33
N LEU A 26 -11.75 -13.35 -35.03
CA LEU A 26 -12.42 -13.28 -36.35
C LEU A 26 -11.75 -12.30 -37.32
N ALA A 27 -10.68 -12.74 -37.96
CA ALA A 27 -10.32 -12.33 -39.34
C ALA A 27 -9.04 -13.12 -39.79
N GLY A 28 -9.18 -14.11 -40.51
CA GLY A 28 -9.03 -14.15 -41.90
C GLY A 28 -7.72 -14.73 -42.39
N CYS A 29 -7.85 -15.75 -43.17
CA CYS A 29 -6.83 -16.29 -44.07
C CYS A 29 -6.37 -15.24 -45.08
N ALA A 30 -5.07 -14.96 -45.10
CA ALA A 30 -4.35 -14.54 -46.32
C ALA A 30 -2.86 -14.79 -46.16
N SER A 31 -2.36 -15.72 -46.98
CA SER A 31 -0.99 -15.97 -47.48
C SER A 31 0.21 -15.33 -46.81
N LEU A 32 1.03 -16.14 -46.17
CA LEU A 32 2.43 -15.88 -45.79
C LEU A 32 3.43 -16.35 -46.87
N PRO A 33 4.51 -15.64 -47.14
CA PRO A 33 5.61 -16.14 -47.91
C PRO A 33 6.59 -16.95 -47.04
N ASP A 34 7.20 -17.95 -47.65
CA ASP A 34 8.15 -18.91 -47.05
C ASP A 34 9.33 -18.26 -46.30
N ALA A 35 9.47 -18.55 -45.03
CA ALA A 35 10.67 -18.30 -44.25
C ALA A 35 11.16 -19.62 -43.62
N LYS A 36 12.36 -20.04 -43.98
CA LYS A 36 13.05 -21.24 -43.44
C LYS A 36 13.91 -20.82 -42.24
N GLY A 37 13.56 -21.25 -41.00
CA GLY A 37 14.38 -21.09 -39.81
C GLY A 37 13.82 -21.92 -38.63
N PRO A 38 14.60 -22.25 -37.62
CA PRO A 38 14.18 -23.13 -36.52
C PRO A 38 12.96 -22.63 -35.71
N GLU A 39 12.64 -21.35 -35.73
CA GLU A 39 11.43 -20.80 -35.13
C GLU A 39 10.14 -21.13 -35.90
N ALA A 40 10.26 -21.35 -37.22
CA ALA A 40 9.13 -21.76 -38.06
C ALA A 40 8.65 -23.18 -37.75
N ALA A 41 9.57 -24.06 -37.32
CA ALA A 41 9.25 -25.44 -36.96
C ALA A 41 8.46 -25.53 -35.64
N ALA A 42 8.73 -24.65 -34.67
CA ALA A 42 7.98 -24.56 -33.40
C ALA A 42 6.57 -23.98 -33.60
N ALA A 43 6.43 -22.99 -34.47
CA ALA A 43 5.13 -22.42 -34.80
C ALA A 43 4.25 -23.40 -35.62
N GLN A 44 4.84 -24.20 -36.52
CA GLN A 44 4.12 -25.22 -37.24
C GLN A 44 3.71 -26.43 -36.38
N ALA A 45 4.53 -26.78 -35.36
CA ALA A 45 4.17 -27.85 -34.42
C ALA A 45 3.02 -27.40 -33.49
N ALA A 46 2.97 -26.10 -33.07
CA ALA A 46 1.88 -25.57 -32.30
C ALA A 46 0.55 -25.45 -33.09
N ALA A 47 0.65 -25.11 -34.38
CA ALA A 47 -0.51 -25.06 -35.27
C ALA A 47 -1.06 -26.45 -35.60
N ALA A 48 -0.19 -27.48 -35.75
CA ALA A 48 -0.59 -28.87 -35.98
C ALA A 48 -1.25 -29.49 -34.73
N ALA A 49 -0.80 -29.15 -33.53
CA ALA A 49 -1.41 -29.58 -32.26
C ALA A 49 -2.80 -28.95 -32.05
N ALA A 50 -2.99 -27.69 -32.45
CA ALA A 50 -4.28 -27.02 -32.39
C ALA A 50 -5.28 -27.56 -33.43
N ALA A 51 -4.81 -27.97 -34.59
CA ALA A 51 -5.65 -28.56 -35.62
C ALA A 51 -6.07 -30.01 -35.32
N GLN A 52 -5.26 -30.75 -34.53
CA GLN A 52 -5.63 -32.11 -34.08
C GLN A 52 -6.63 -32.11 -32.91
N ALA A 53 -6.71 -31.02 -32.13
CA ALA A 53 -7.72 -30.89 -31.07
C ALA A 53 -9.12 -30.52 -31.56
N SER A 54 -9.28 -30.13 -32.85
CA SER A 54 -10.57 -29.71 -33.43
C SER A 54 -11.23 -30.77 -34.33
N ALA A 55 -10.64 -31.97 -34.46
CA ALA A 55 -11.16 -33.06 -35.32
C ALA A 55 -11.64 -34.26 -34.48
N ALA A 56 -12.74 -34.10 -33.74
CA ALA A 56 -13.53 -35.20 -33.24
C ALA A 56 -14.83 -35.30 -34.05
N PRO A 57 -15.18 -36.47 -34.59
CA PRO A 57 -16.33 -36.60 -35.49
C PRO A 57 -17.65 -36.49 -34.71
N ALA A 58 -18.62 -35.85 -35.33
CA ALA A 58 -19.99 -35.78 -34.83
C ALA A 58 -20.59 -37.19 -34.73
N PRO A 59 -21.34 -37.58 -33.68
CA PRO A 59 -22.02 -38.85 -33.60
C PRO A 59 -23.30 -38.81 -34.40
N THR A 60 -23.46 -39.86 -35.24
CA THR A 60 -24.67 -40.19 -35.94
C THR A 60 -25.78 -40.62 -34.97
N SER A 61 -27.03 -40.24 -35.29
CA SER A 61 -28.26 -40.51 -34.56
C SER A 61 -28.55 -42.02 -34.39
N ALA A 62 -28.70 -42.43 -33.10
CA ALA A 62 -29.47 -43.62 -32.76
C ALA A 62 -30.23 -43.36 -31.43
N ALA A 63 -31.46 -43.75 -31.40
CA ALA A 63 -32.47 -43.50 -30.36
C ALA A 63 -32.22 -44.27 -29.04
N PRO A 64 -33.02 -44.09 -27.95
CA PRO A 64 -32.51 -43.65 -26.65
C PRO A 64 -32.33 -44.81 -25.65
N GLY A 65 -31.23 -44.77 -24.94
CA GLY A 65 -30.98 -45.56 -23.73
C GLY A 65 -30.50 -44.64 -22.62
N ALA A 66 -31.18 -44.64 -21.50
CA ALA A 66 -31.07 -43.73 -20.37
C ALA A 66 -29.68 -43.72 -19.75
N ALA A 67 -29.13 -42.52 -19.59
CA ALA A 67 -28.07 -42.18 -18.62
C ALA A 67 -28.50 -40.94 -17.84
N PRO A 68 -28.18 -40.82 -16.52
CA PRO A 68 -28.83 -39.84 -15.63
C PRO A 68 -28.34 -38.42 -15.97
N ALA A 69 -29.25 -37.56 -16.36
CA ALA A 69 -29.10 -36.13 -16.45
C ALA A 69 -28.92 -35.57 -15.06
N ALA A 70 -27.89 -34.72 -14.87
CA ALA A 70 -27.86 -33.78 -13.78
C ALA A 70 -29.10 -32.88 -13.93
N SER A 71 -30.08 -33.11 -13.11
CA SER A 71 -31.37 -32.42 -13.15
C SER A 71 -31.20 -31.00 -12.65
N ALA A 72 -31.41 -30.04 -13.52
CA ALA A 72 -31.95 -28.75 -13.07
C ALA A 72 -33.19 -29.00 -12.21
N PRO A 73 -33.40 -28.29 -11.08
CA PRO A 73 -34.58 -28.54 -10.24
C PRO A 73 -35.83 -28.29 -11.06
N THR A 74 -36.63 -29.32 -11.23
CA THR A 74 -37.91 -29.22 -11.88
C THR A 74 -38.81 -28.27 -11.10
N VAL A 75 -39.72 -27.54 -11.78
CA VAL A 75 -40.69 -26.65 -11.19
C VAL A 75 -41.49 -27.35 -10.03
N ALA A 76 -41.60 -28.67 -10.12
CA ALA A 76 -42.21 -29.50 -9.07
C ALA A 76 -41.34 -29.62 -7.81
N ALA A 77 -39.98 -29.65 -7.93
CA ALA A 77 -39.09 -29.67 -6.80
C ALA A 77 -39.00 -28.27 -6.12
N ALA A 78 -39.08 -27.21 -6.92
CA ALA A 78 -39.20 -25.85 -6.40
C ALA A 78 -40.54 -25.60 -5.73
N ALA A 79 -41.63 -26.11 -6.28
CA ALA A 79 -42.95 -26.07 -5.66
C ALA A 79 -43.03 -26.95 -4.40
N ALA A 80 -42.41 -28.12 -4.36
CA ALA A 80 -42.31 -28.96 -3.17
C ALA A 80 -41.44 -28.34 -2.08
N ALA A 81 -40.32 -27.70 -2.46
CA ALA A 81 -39.51 -26.92 -1.55
C ALA A 81 -40.23 -25.68 -1.01
N ALA A 82 -41.03 -25.00 -1.85
CA ALA A 82 -41.87 -23.88 -1.43
C ALA A 82 -43.01 -24.34 -0.52
N THR A 83 -43.62 -25.52 -0.79
CA THR A 83 -44.67 -26.10 0.07
C THR A 83 -44.08 -26.61 1.40
N ALA A 84 -42.90 -27.22 1.39
CA ALA A 84 -42.17 -27.61 2.60
C ALA A 84 -41.71 -26.39 3.43
N ALA A 85 -41.30 -25.33 2.79
CA ALA A 85 -40.96 -24.05 3.43
C ALA A 85 -42.23 -23.37 4.00
N ALA A 86 -43.34 -23.40 3.29
CA ALA A 86 -44.64 -22.91 3.78
C ALA A 86 -45.20 -23.76 4.92
N ALA A 87 -45.04 -25.08 4.90
CA ALA A 87 -45.41 -25.96 6.00
C ALA A 87 -44.49 -25.79 7.23
N ALA A 88 -43.19 -25.56 7.02
CA ALA A 88 -42.28 -25.21 8.09
C ALA A 88 -42.59 -23.82 8.68
N ALA A 89 -43.05 -22.87 7.85
CA ALA A 89 -43.50 -21.55 8.30
C ALA A 89 -44.74 -21.58 9.20
N GLN A 90 -45.62 -22.61 9.07
CA GLN A 90 -46.77 -22.80 9.93
C GLN A 90 -46.43 -23.48 11.27
N SER A 91 -45.24 -23.97 11.50
CA SER A 91 -44.86 -24.76 12.68
C SER A 91 -43.75 -24.11 13.52
N SER A 92 -43.49 -22.75 13.44
CA SER A 92 -42.58 -22.11 14.35
C SER A 92 -43.04 -22.33 15.82
N LYS A 93 -42.11 -22.78 16.64
CA LYS A 93 -42.39 -23.07 18.06
C LYS A 93 -42.72 -21.78 18.82
N PRO A 94 -43.53 -21.90 19.92
CA PRO A 94 -43.71 -20.78 20.83
C PRO A 94 -42.39 -20.20 21.29
N PHE A 95 -42.31 -18.89 21.42
CA PHE A 95 -41.09 -18.18 21.81
C PHE A 95 -40.43 -18.80 23.05
N ALA A 96 -41.22 -19.02 24.14
CA ALA A 96 -40.72 -19.59 25.38
C ALA A 96 -40.22 -21.05 25.24
N GLU A 97 -40.70 -21.79 24.25
CA GLU A 97 -40.24 -23.17 24.00
C GLU A 97 -38.85 -23.14 23.33
N VAL A 98 -38.59 -22.21 22.42
CA VAL A 98 -37.31 -22.09 21.74
C VAL A 98 -36.19 -21.76 22.71
N ILE A 99 -36.44 -20.85 23.64
CA ILE A 99 -35.45 -20.38 24.64
C ILE A 99 -35.54 -21.15 25.96
N LYS A 100 -36.30 -22.26 26.00
CA LYS A 100 -36.40 -23.05 27.21
C LYS A 100 -35.01 -23.50 27.68
N ASP A 101 -34.69 -23.16 28.95
CA ASP A 101 -33.39 -23.40 29.59
C ASP A 101 -32.21 -22.61 28.95
N ALA A 102 -32.50 -21.64 28.14
CA ALA A 102 -31.48 -20.71 27.61
C ALA A 102 -31.22 -19.57 28.60
N LYS A 103 -29.94 -19.11 28.63
CA LYS A 103 -29.53 -17.95 29.42
C LYS A 103 -29.73 -16.68 28.60
N GLU A 104 -30.40 -15.69 29.19
CA GLU A 104 -30.54 -14.37 28.60
C GLU A 104 -29.30 -13.50 28.90
N HIS A 105 -28.85 -12.79 27.88
CA HIS A 105 -27.82 -11.73 27.93
C HIS A 105 -28.47 -10.45 27.41
N PRO A 106 -28.88 -9.51 28.30
CA PRO A 106 -29.47 -8.25 27.88
C PRO A 106 -28.47 -7.40 27.07
N GLY A 107 -28.94 -6.80 25.97
CA GLY A 107 -28.07 -5.98 25.11
C GLY A 107 -28.84 -5.17 24.09
N LEU A 108 -28.12 -4.67 23.08
CA LEU A 108 -28.68 -3.99 21.90
C LEU A 108 -29.77 -4.90 21.27
N PHE A 109 -29.43 -6.15 21.05
CA PHE A 109 -30.35 -7.25 20.80
C PHE A 109 -30.19 -8.22 21.97
N PRO A 110 -31.26 -8.56 22.73
CA PRO A 110 -31.14 -9.59 23.76
C PRO A 110 -30.64 -10.90 23.12
N LEU A 111 -29.55 -11.45 23.64
CA LEU A 111 -28.98 -12.72 23.20
C LEU A 111 -29.43 -13.84 24.14
N TRP A 112 -29.80 -14.97 23.56
CA TRP A 112 -30.16 -16.16 24.31
C TRP A 112 -29.20 -17.28 23.97
N THR A 113 -28.52 -17.84 24.99
CA THR A 113 -27.52 -18.90 24.79
C THR A 113 -27.90 -20.19 25.46
N LYS A 114 -27.77 -21.31 24.74
CA LYS A 114 -27.96 -22.66 25.29
C LYS A 114 -27.08 -23.61 24.51
N ASP A 115 -26.24 -24.35 25.22
CA ASP A 115 -25.19 -25.19 24.61
C ASP A 115 -24.39 -24.41 23.58
N ASP A 116 -24.25 -24.91 22.34
CA ASP A 116 -23.54 -24.24 21.24
C ASP A 116 -24.44 -23.31 20.40
N LYS A 117 -25.68 -23.05 20.84
CA LYS A 117 -26.64 -22.22 20.12
C LYS A 117 -26.77 -20.83 20.72
N VAL A 118 -26.84 -19.86 19.83
CA VAL A 118 -27.10 -18.46 20.15
C VAL A 118 -28.29 -17.97 19.33
N TRP A 119 -29.29 -17.37 19.99
CA TRP A 119 -30.38 -16.67 19.34
C TRP A 119 -30.30 -15.19 19.59
N ILE A 120 -30.66 -14.43 18.57
CA ILE A 120 -30.83 -12.96 18.64
C ILE A 120 -32.30 -12.68 18.72
N GLU A 121 -32.73 -11.93 19.73
CA GLU A 121 -34.12 -11.45 19.84
C GLU A 121 -34.25 -10.10 19.15
N LEU A 122 -35.09 -10.03 18.12
CA LEU A 122 -35.37 -8.80 17.38
C LEU A 122 -36.77 -8.29 17.71
N LYS A 123 -36.86 -7.06 18.20
CA LYS A 123 -38.11 -6.34 18.46
C LYS A 123 -38.64 -5.73 17.15
N PRO A 124 -39.98 -5.46 17.06
CA PRO A 124 -40.53 -4.85 15.85
C PRO A 124 -39.88 -3.56 15.41
N GLU A 125 -39.51 -2.69 16.34
CA GLU A 125 -38.84 -1.42 16.09
C GLU A 125 -37.37 -1.52 15.65
N GLN A 126 -36.80 -2.71 15.75
CA GLN A 126 -35.40 -2.95 15.33
C GLN A 126 -35.29 -3.41 13.88
N PHE A 127 -36.43 -3.76 13.24
CA PHE A 127 -36.45 -4.00 11.81
C PHE A 127 -36.36 -2.69 11.03
N ASP A 128 -35.73 -2.72 9.87
CA ASP A 128 -35.55 -1.58 8.98
C ASP A 128 -34.89 -0.36 9.67
N THR A 129 -34.13 -0.63 10.75
CA THR A 129 -33.34 0.32 11.51
C THR A 129 -31.87 0.12 11.19
N PRO A 130 -31.12 1.18 10.85
CA PRO A 130 -29.71 1.05 10.49
C PRO A 130 -28.81 0.85 11.71
N TYR A 131 -27.92 -0.14 11.60
CA TYR A 131 -26.85 -0.45 12.55
C TYR A 131 -25.50 -0.40 11.87
N PHE A 132 -24.47 -0.12 12.64
CA PHE A 132 -23.10 -0.32 12.17
C PHE A 132 -22.70 -1.78 12.38
N MET A 133 -22.22 -2.43 11.34
CA MET A 133 -21.64 -3.77 11.41
C MET A 133 -20.20 -3.72 10.95
N SER A 134 -19.28 -4.29 11.75
CA SER A 134 -17.92 -4.55 11.31
C SER A 134 -17.55 -6.00 11.48
N VAL A 135 -16.61 -6.48 10.64
CA VAL A 135 -16.09 -7.85 10.70
C VAL A 135 -14.59 -7.78 10.68
N ASN A 136 -13.96 -8.01 11.83
CA ASN A 136 -12.51 -7.94 12.02
C ASN A 136 -11.92 -9.35 12.06
N LEU A 137 -10.65 -9.50 11.69
CA LEU A 137 -9.97 -10.79 11.73
C LEU A 137 -9.39 -11.03 13.13
N SER A 138 -10.05 -11.85 13.98
CA SER A 138 -9.57 -12.14 15.34
C SER A 138 -8.42 -13.16 15.36
N ARG A 139 -8.42 -14.09 14.39
CA ARG A 139 -7.37 -15.09 14.19
C ARG A 139 -7.06 -15.26 12.72
N GLY A 140 -5.79 -15.20 12.37
CA GLY A 140 -5.30 -15.34 11.00
C GLY A 140 -4.29 -16.47 10.84
N LEU A 141 -3.51 -16.40 9.76
CA LEU A 141 -2.47 -17.37 9.42
C LEU A 141 -1.06 -16.87 9.79
N GLY A 142 -0.93 -15.60 10.21
CA GLY A 142 0.37 -15.02 10.51
C GLY A 142 1.25 -14.77 9.29
N GLU A 143 0.70 -14.82 8.08
CA GLU A 143 1.41 -14.54 6.82
C GLU A 143 0.50 -13.86 5.79
N LYS A 144 1.11 -13.20 4.80
CA LYS A 144 0.45 -12.61 3.60
C LYS A 144 -0.79 -11.76 3.92
N PHE A 145 -0.69 -10.90 4.94
CA PHE A 145 -1.78 -10.03 5.41
C PHE A 145 -3.03 -10.76 5.95
N ILE A 146 -2.93 -12.05 6.23
CA ILE A 146 -3.98 -12.78 6.97
C ILE A 146 -3.54 -12.86 8.43
N PHE A 147 -3.59 -11.71 9.11
CA PHE A 147 -3.11 -11.58 10.50
C PHE A 147 -4.26 -11.40 11.48
N GLY A 148 -4.23 -12.08 12.60
CA GLY A 148 -5.17 -11.83 13.69
C GLY A 148 -4.99 -10.42 14.24
N GLY A 149 -6.09 -9.71 14.46
CA GLY A 149 -6.12 -8.34 14.94
C GLY A 149 -6.30 -7.29 13.84
N LEU A 150 -6.40 -7.68 12.55
CA LEU A 150 -6.67 -6.74 11.47
C LEU A 150 -8.15 -6.35 11.41
N MET A 151 -8.39 -5.05 11.25
CA MET A 151 -9.71 -4.55 10.89
C MET A 151 -10.11 -5.04 9.50
N GLY A 152 -11.37 -5.46 9.36
CA GLY A 152 -11.95 -5.88 8.10
C GLY A 152 -13.01 -4.90 7.58
N ALA A 153 -13.92 -5.42 6.76
CA ALA A 153 -15.00 -4.64 6.17
C ALA A 153 -16.02 -4.15 7.21
N SER A 154 -16.56 -2.97 6.97
CA SER A 154 -17.70 -2.45 7.74
C SER A 154 -18.83 -2.02 6.82
N HIS A 155 -20.05 -2.10 7.31
CA HIS A 155 -21.26 -1.78 6.59
C HIS A 155 -22.29 -1.10 7.51
N ILE A 156 -23.14 -0.26 6.94
CA ILE A 156 -24.43 0.05 7.55
C ILE A 156 -25.38 -1.07 7.17
N VAL A 157 -25.95 -1.75 8.17
CA VAL A 157 -26.83 -2.90 7.94
C VAL A 157 -28.22 -2.69 8.52
N GLU A 158 -29.20 -3.37 7.97
CA GLU A 158 -30.56 -3.46 8.47
C GLU A 158 -31.03 -4.92 8.52
N PHE A 159 -31.79 -5.26 9.56
CA PHE A 159 -32.56 -6.49 9.58
C PHE A 159 -33.91 -6.25 8.90
N HIS A 160 -34.14 -6.89 7.77
CA HIS A 160 -35.37 -6.73 6.99
C HIS A 160 -36.19 -8.02 7.01
N ARG A 161 -37.46 -7.91 7.34
CA ARG A 161 -38.36 -9.08 7.45
C ARG A 161 -39.13 -9.33 6.16
N VAL A 162 -38.93 -10.50 5.58
CA VAL A 162 -39.67 -10.96 4.38
C VAL A 162 -40.42 -12.24 4.72
N GLY A 163 -41.71 -12.12 5.03
CA GLY A 163 -42.53 -13.26 5.45
C GLY A 163 -42.02 -13.90 6.74
N ASN A 164 -41.55 -15.14 6.65
CA ASN A 164 -40.95 -15.88 7.76
C ASN A 164 -39.43 -15.88 7.77
N ASN A 165 -38.80 -15.06 6.96
CA ASN A 165 -37.35 -14.90 6.92
C ASN A 165 -36.94 -13.49 7.41
N VAL A 166 -35.76 -13.41 7.99
CA VAL A 166 -35.05 -12.17 8.29
C VAL A 166 -33.82 -12.12 7.41
N GLN A 167 -33.67 -11.06 6.65
CA GLN A 167 -32.54 -10.74 5.80
C GLN A 167 -31.65 -9.74 6.52
N LEU A 168 -30.33 -9.95 6.48
CA LEU A 168 -29.32 -8.96 6.87
C LEU A 168 -28.85 -8.26 5.58
N LEU A 169 -29.24 -6.99 5.42
CA LEU A 169 -28.94 -6.19 4.24
C LEU A 169 -27.84 -5.18 4.53
N ALA A 170 -26.79 -5.14 3.70
CA ALA A 170 -25.85 -4.02 3.67
C ALA A 170 -26.46 -2.91 2.82
N LYS A 171 -26.62 -1.74 3.42
CA LYS A 171 -27.28 -0.58 2.79
C LYS A 171 -26.32 0.17 1.88
N ASN A 172 -26.81 0.52 0.71
CA ASN A 172 -26.10 1.41 -0.19
C ASN A 172 -26.32 2.86 0.23
N VAL A 173 -25.45 3.37 1.11
CA VAL A 173 -25.54 4.74 1.64
C VAL A 173 -24.64 5.73 0.90
N GLU A 174 -23.88 5.25 -0.08
CA GLU A 174 -22.97 6.10 -0.88
C GLU A 174 -23.74 7.04 -1.79
N TYR A 175 -24.86 6.57 -2.36
CA TYR A 175 -25.71 7.31 -3.30
C TYR A 175 -26.97 7.78 -2.58
N PHE A 176 -27.24 9.08 -2.58
CA PHE A 176 -28.37 9.62 -1.85
C PHE A 176 -28.98 10.86 -2.51
N ALA A 177 -30.20 11.15 -2.13
CA ALA A 177 -30.91 12.38 -2.47
C ALA A 177 -31.85 12.79 -1.31
N SER A 178 -32.33 14.04 -1.34
CA SER A 178 -33.25 14.55 -0.34
C SER A 178 -34.53 13.70 -0.26
N VAL A 179 -34.95 13.39 0.97
CA VAL A 179 -36.18 12.61 1.24
C VAL A 179 -37.41 13.28 0.67
N GLY A 180 -38.31 12.48 0.07
CA GLY A 180 -39.59 12.94 -0.48
C GLY A 180 -39.53 13.60 -1.83
N LYS A 181 -38.36 13.72 -2.46
CA LYS A 181 -38.19 14.27 -3.84
C LYS A 181 -38.13 13.17 -4.90
N PRO A 182 -38.44 13.48 -6.19
CA PRO A 182 -38.33 12.50 -7.28
C PRO A 182 -36.94 11.86 -7.38
N ALA A 183 -35.88 12.62 -7.15
CA ALA A 183 -34.52 12.14 -7.17
C ALA A 183 -34.27 10.99 -6.18
N GLN A 184 -34.94 10.94 -5.03
CA GLN A 184 -34.83 9.84 -4.08
C GLN A 184 -35.29 8.52 -4.69
N ARG A 185 -36.42 8.52 -5.43
CA ARG A 185 -36.91 7.31 -6.11
C ARG A 185 -35.94 6.86 -7.19
N ALA A 186 -35.44 7.81 -8.00
CA ALA A 186 -34.45 7.50 -9.04
C ALA A 186 -33.17 6.89 -8.47
N VAL A 187 -32.68 7.38 -7.32
CA VAL A 187 -31.53 6.81 -6.61
C VAL A 187 -31.85 5.40 -6.12
N SER A 188 -33.02 5.17 -5.47
CA SER A 188 -33.38 3.83 -4.98
C SER A 188 -33.64 2.80 -6.09
N GLU A 189 -34.04 3.25 -7.27
CA GLU A 189 -34.19 2.40 -8.45
C GLU A 189 -32.83 2.08 -9.13
N ALA A 190 -31.85 2.98 -9.02
CA ALA A 190 -30.53 2.86 -9.67
C ALA A 190 -29.51 2.09 -8.84
N PHE A 191 -29.59 2.15 -7.51
CA PHE A 191 -28.55 1.66 -6.58
C PHE A 191 -29.16 0.73 -5.55
N THR A 192 -28.89 -0.57 -5.69
CA THR A 192 -29.44 -1.62 -4.82
C THR A 192 -28.63 -1.82 -3.55
N ASP A 193 -29.29 -2.30 -2.48
CA ASP A 193 -28.65 -2.86 -1.30
C ASP A 193 -28.09 -4.27 -1.59
N SER A 194 -27.25 -4.78 -0.70
CA SER A 194 -26.67 -6.12 -0.82
C SER A 194 -27.16 -7.04 0.28
N LEU A 195 -27.57 -8.25 -0.09
CA LEU A 195 -27.90 -9.30 0.86
C LEU A 195 -26.63 -9.95 1.40
N LEU A 196 -26.38 -9.85 2.71
CA LEU A 196 -25.24 -10.51 3.36
C LEU A 196 -25.60 -11.92 3.83
N SER A 197 -26.79 -12.09 4.43
CA SER A 197 -27.31 -13.39 4.91
C SER A 197 -28.81 -13.34 5.04
N ALA A 198 -29.46 -14.52 5.08
CA ALA A 198 -30.88 -14.64 5.34
C ALA A 198 -31.16 -15.89 6.17
N VAL A 199 -32.01 -15.76 7.19
CA VAL A 199 -32.33 -16.85 8.12
C VAL A 199 -33.84 -16.91 8.39
N PRO A 200 -34.41 -18.09 8.63
CA PRO A 200 -35.81 -18.21 9.05
C PRO A 200 -36.00 -17.67 10.48
N VAL A 201 -37.17 -17.12 10.74
CA VAL A 201 -37.64 -16.80 12.09
C VAL A 201 -37.77 -18.09 12.90
N ALA A 202 -37.04 -18.20 14.02
CA ALA A 202 -36.97 -19.41 14.83
C ALA A 202 -38.16 -19.59 15.77
N SER A 203 -38.92 -18.52 16.08
CA SER A 203 -40.01 -18.57 17.04
C SER A 203 -41.28 -17.86 16.55
N GLN A 204 -42.40 -18.19 17.16
CA GLN A 204 -43.57 -17.30 17.15
C GLN A 204 -43.21 -15.98 17.86
N PRO A 205 -43.94 -14.86 17.55
CA PRO A 205 -43.71 -13.60 18.24
C PRO A 205 -43.98 -13.76 19.77
N HIS A 206 -43.09 -13.09 20.55
CA HIS A 206 -43.26 -13.02 21.99
C HIS A 206 -44.67 -12.46 22.35
N PRO A 207 -45.43 -13.05 23.28
CA PRO A 207 -46.80 -12.62 23.55
C PRO A 207 -46.99 -11.13 23.87
N GLU A 208 -46.06 -10.58 24.63
CA GLU A 208 -46.07 -9.16 25.06
C GLU A 208 -45.24 -8.26 24.17
N ARG A 209 -43.94 -8.56 24.05
CA ARG A 209 -42.91 -7.73 23.32
C ARG A 209 -43.08 -7.79 21.80
N LYS A 210 -43.80 -8.77 21.25
CA LYS A 210 -43.94 -9.03 19.81
C LYS A 210 -42.61 -9.28 19.08
N SER A 211 -41.51 -9.41 19.83
CA SER A 211 -40.19 -9.75 19.32
C SER A 211 -40.17 -11.20 18.79
N VAL A 212 -39.21 -11.46 17.88
CA VAL A 212 -38.97 -12.79 17.31
C VAL A 212 -37.52 -13.20 17.53
N LEU A 213 -37.28 -14.51 17.50
CA LEU A 213 -35.92 -15.05 17.57
C LEU A 213 -35.42 -15.42 16.19
N ILE A 214 -34.15 -15.15 15.94
CA ILE A 214 -33.38 -15.72 14.82
C ILE A 214 -32.19 -16.47 15.37
N GLU A 215 -31.72 -17.50 14.70
CA GLU A 215 -30.53 -18.26 15.11
C GLU A 215 -29.27 -17.58 14.59
N ALA A 216 -28.44 -17.06 15.50
CA ALA A 216 -27.19 -16.38 15.16
C ALA A 216 -26.21 -17.33 14.44
N ASN A 217 -26.17 -18.61 14.81
CA ASN A 217 -25.37 -19.62 14.14
C ASN A 217 -25.71 -19.71 12.64
N ALA A 218 -26.97 -19.73 12.29
CA ALA A 218 -27.41 -19.77 10.88
C ALA A 218 -27.10 -18.47 10.15
N LEU A 219 -27.13 -17.31 10.84
CA LEU A 219 -26.83 -15.99 10.28
C LEU A 219 -25.34 -15.80 10.01
N LEU A 220 -24.46 -16.18 10.95
CA LEU A 220 -23.05 -15.80 10.98
C LEU A 220 -22.10 -16.92 10.53
N LEU A 221 -22.51 -18.21 10.61
CA LEU A 221 -21.70 -19.30 10.09
C LEU A 221 -21.87 -19.44 8.58
N THR A 222 -21.56 -18.36 7.89
CA THR A 222 -21.58 -18.20 6.44
C THR A 222 -20.33 -17.42 6.02
N ASP A 223 -20.04 -17.36 4.72
CA ASP A 223 -18.84 -16.63 4.23
C ASP A 223 -19.09 -15.11 4.04
N ILE A 224 -19.79 -14.46 4.99
CA ILE A 224 -19.99 -13.00 4.98
C ILE A 224 -18.66 -12.25 4.85
N PRO A 225 -17.55 -12.66 5.54
CA PRO A 225 -16.27 -11.98 5.42
C PRO A 225 -15.59 -12.16 4.05
N GLY A 226 -16.08 -13.06 3.19
CA GLY A 226 -15.47 -13.34 1.90
C GLY A 226 -14.14 -14.10 1.98
N GLY A 227 -13.98 -14.95 3.00
CA GLY A 227 -12.76 -15.73 3.24
C GLY A 227 -12.39 -16.66 2.09
N ASN A 228 -13.38 -17.25 1.38
CA ASN A 228 -13.13 -18.04 0.17
C ASN A 228 -12.36 -17.23 -0.87
N GLY A 229 -12.88 -16.05 -1.21
CA GLY A 229 -12.26 -15.17 -2.18
C GLY A 229 -10.91 -14.61 -1.72
N LEU A 230 -10.78 -14.36 -0.42
CA LEU A 230 -9.52 -13.94 0.20
C LEU A 230 -8.43 -14.99 0.00
N LEU A 231 -8.68 -16.23 0.41
CA LEU A 231 -7.74 -17.34 0.32
C LEU A 231 -7.39 -17.66 -1.14
N GLU A 232 -8.38 -17.62 -2.04
CA GLU A 232 -8.15 -17.85 -3.47
C GLU A 232 -7.26 -16.77 -4.09
N ARG A 233 -7.49 -15.50 -3.81
CA ARG A 233 -6.62 -14.41 -4.30
C ARG A 233 -5.21 -14.51 -3.74
N THR A 234 -5.09 -14.86 -2.46
CA THR A 234 -3.80 -14.88 -1.75
C THR A 234 -2.95 -16.09 -2.10
N TYR A 235 -3.55 -17.26 -2.23
CA TYR A 235 -2.82 -18.54 -2.39
C TYR A 235 -3.06 -19.24 -3.73
N ARG A 236 -3.97 -18.72 -4.56
CA ARG A 236 -4.38 -19.40 -5.80
C ARG A 236 -4.89 -20.82 -5.54
N GLN A 237 -5.54 -21.02 -4.39
CA GLN A 237 -6.12 -22.27 -3.92
C GLN A 237 -7.61 -22.05 -3.63
N SER A 238 -8.46 -22.96 -4.10
CA SER A 238 -9.94 -22.85 -3.98
C SER A 238 -10.42 -23.45 -2.66
N TYR A 239 -10.12 -22.76 -1.56
CA TYR A 239 -10.69 -23.09 -0.25
C TYR A 239 -12.21 -22.82 -0.26
N SER A 240 -12.95 -23.63 0.48
CA SER A 240 -14.38 -23.47 0.67
C SER A 240 -14.74 -23.39 2.15
N PHE A 241 -15.60 -22.45 2.50
CA PHE A 241 -16.14 -22.33 3.86
C PHE A 241 -16.90 -23.60 4.25
N ASP A 242 -16.62 -24.13 5.44
CA ASP A 242 -17.25 -25.33 5.99
C ASP A 242 -18.03 -25.02 7.27
N ALA A 243 -19.32 -24.76 7.11
CA ALA A 243 -20.21 -24.43 8.22
C ALA A 243 -20.30 -25.50 9.31
N ARG A 244 -20.08 -26.79 8.95
CA ARG A 244 -20.21 -27.91 9.92
C ARG A 244 -19.11 -27.93 10.94
N ASN A 245 -17.93 -27.47 10.57
CA ASN A 245 -16.75 -27.37 11.43
C ASN A 245 -16.49 -25.95 11.90
N SER A 246 -17.43 -25.03 11.67
CA SER A 246 -17.37 -23.64 12.15
C SER A 246 -18.27 -23.45 13.36
N SER A 247 -17.91 -22.52 14.26
CA SER A 247 -18.69 -22.27 15.47
C SER A 247 -18.59 -20.82 15.94
N ILE A 248 -19.62 -20.36 16.68
CA ILE A 248 -19.54 -19.13 17.48
C ILE A 248 -18.84 -19.50 18.78
N THR A 249 -17.64 -18.95 19.01
CA THR A 249 -16.82 -19.26 20.18
C THR A 249 -17.12 -18.36 21.38
N LYS A 250 -17.55 -17.12 21.11
CA LYS A 250 -17.97 -16.14 22.13
C LYS A 250 -19.11 -15.30 21.59
N SER A 251 -19.99 -14.85 22.50
CA SER A 251 -20.98 -13.82 22.25
C SER A 251 -21.01 -12.86 23.44
N ARG A 252 -21.18 -11.58 23.17
CA ARG A 252 -21.27 -10.51 24.15
C ARG A 252 -22.36 -9.56 23.77
N ALA A 253 -23.16 -9.12 24.74
CA ALA A 253 -24.21 -8.16 24.55
C ALA A 253 -24.04 -6.99 25.52
N THR A 254 -24.13 -5.78 25.01
CA THR A 254 -24.15 -4.54 25.77
C THR A 254 -25.31 -3.66 25.29
N VAL A 255 -25.58 -2.57 25.96
CA VAL A 255 -26.73 -1.69 25.63
C VAL A 255 -26.64 -1.11 24.20
N ASP A 256 -25.45 -1.00 23.63
CA ASP A 256 -25.18 -0.35 22.36
C ASP A 256 -24.32 -1.16 21.37
N LEU A 257 -23.92 -2.38 21.78
CA LEU A 257 -23.10 -3.26 20.95
C LEU A 257 -23.36 -4.72 21.30
N ASP A 258 -23.55 -5.55 20.27
CA ASP A 258 -23.46 -7.00 20.38
C ASP A 258 -22.29 -7.48 19.50
N ALA A 259 -21.47 -8.36 20.08
CA ALA A 259 -20.30 -8.92 19.41
C ALA A 259 -20.32 -10.44 19.40
N PHE A 260 -19.78 -11.03 18.32
CA PHE A 260 -19.66 -12.47 18.15
C PHE A 260 -18.28 -12.83 17.61
N GLU A 261 -17.60 -13.74 18.28
CA GLU A 261 -16.38 -14.35 17.75
C GLU A 261 -16.71 -15.67 17.06
N VAL A 262 -16.36 -15.77 15.77
CA VAL A 262 -16.61 -16.94 14.93
C VAL A 262 -15.29 -17.61 14.59
N SER A 263 -15.16 -18.90 14.89
CA SER A 263 -14.10 -19.74 14.34
C SER A 263 -14.58 -20.37 13.03
N ALA A 264 -14.13 -19.86 11.91
CA ALA A 264 -14.53 -20.27 10.57
C ALA A 264 -13.55 -21.27 9.98
N HIS A 265 -14.02 -22.47 9.65
CA HIS A 265 -13.23 -23.52 9.00
C HIS A 265 -13.29 -23.38 7.47
N TYR A 266 -12.13 -23.50 6.84
CA TYR A 266 -11.98 -23.53 5.38
C TYR A 266 -11.29 -24.81 4.96
N ALA A 267 -11.90 -25.56 4.06
CA ALA A 267 -11.40 -26.83 3.56
C ALA A 267 -10.97 -26.72 2.10
N LEU A 268 -9.88 -27.39 1.77
CA LEU A 268 -9.36 -27.51 0.42
C LEU A 268 -9.46 -28.95 -0.07
N ALA A 269 -10.37 -29.21 -1.00
CA ALA A 269 -10.59 -30.56 -1.52
C ALA A 269 -9.39 -31.11 -2.33
N ARG A 270 -8.66 -30.22 -3.01
CA ARG A 270 -7.52 -30.59 -3.85
C ARG A 270 -6.49 -29.45 -3.88
N VAL A 271 -5.25 -29.80 -3.57
CA VAL A 271 -4.11 -28.86 -3.66
C VAL A 271 -3.75 -28.68 -5.15
N SER A 272 -3.73 -27.43 -5.62
CA SER A 272 -3.25 -27.11 -6.96
C SER A 272 -1.74 -27.39 -7.06
N GLN A 273 -1.34 -28.11 -8.09
CA GLN A 273 0.08 -28.42 -8.32
C GLN A 273 0.78 -27.28 -9.06
N PRO A 274 2.09 -27.10 -8.84
CA PRO A 274 2.88 -26.20 -9.66
C PRO A 274 2.74 -26.57 -11.15
N PRO A 275 2.73 -25.58 -12.05
CA PRO A 275 2.72 -25.86 -13.48
C PRO A 275 3.96 -26.69 -13.87
N ALA A 276 3.78 -27.73 -14.66
CA ALA A 276 4.87 -28.64 -15.07
C ALA A 276 5.89 -27.98 -16.01
N THR A 277 5.57 -26.82 -16.58
CA THR A 277 6.44 -26.13 -17.56
C THR A 277 7.16 -24.95 -16.89
N PRO A 278 8.50 -24.92 -16.88
CA PRO A 278 9.25 -23.76 -16.42
C PRO A 278 8.89 -22.52 -17.25
N GLY A 279 8.57 -21.40 -16.57
CA GLY A 279 8.22 -20.14 -17.22
C GLY A 279 6.72 -19.91 -17.46
N SER A 280 5.85 -20.87 -17.12
CA SER A 280 4.40 -20.61 -16.99
C SER A 280 4.10 -19.75 -15.77
N THR A 281 2.84 -19.30 -15.62
CA THR A 281 2.36 -18.41 -14.54
C THR A 281 3.06 -18.64 -13.20
N PRO A 282 3.48 -17.60 -12.47
CA PRO A 282 4.14 -17.74 -11.18
C PRO A 282 3.32 -18.61 -10.23
N PHE A 283 3.90 -19.67 -9.73
CA PHE A 283 3.27 -20.52 -8.71
C PHE A 283 3.21 -19.75 -7.38
N THR A 284 2.04 -19.71 -6.79
CA THR A 284 1.88 -19.17 -5.42
C THR A 284 1.83 -20.38 -4.48
N PRO A 285 2.80 -20.53 -3.58
CA PRO A 285 2.79 -21.63 -2.64
C PRO A 285 1.57 -21.53 -1.70
N PRO A 286 1.01 -22.68 -1.24
CA PRO A 286 -0.04 -22.71 -0.24
C PRO A 286 0.44 -22.10 1.09
N PRO A 287 -0.46 -21.91 2.10
CA PRO A 287 -0.04 -21.42 3.40
C PRO A 287 1.09 -22.26 4.01
N ALA A 288 2.15 -21.60 4.47
CA ALA A 288 3.31 -22.26 5.07
C ALA A 288 3.19 -22.39 6.61
N THR A 289 2.29 -21.63 7.22
CA THR A 289 2.14 -21.51 8.68
C THR A 289 1.11 -22.47 9.27
N VAL A 290 0.42 -23.26 8.46
CA VAL A 290 -0.56 -24.25 8.91
C VAL A 290 0.00 -25.66 8.87
N PRO A 291 -0.35 -26.53 9.85
CA PRO A 291 0.14 -27.91 9.89
C PRO A 291 -0.33 -28.77 8.71
N ASP A 292 -1.56 -28.54 8.23
CA ASP A 292 -2.13 -29.20 7.05
C ASP A 292 -2.73 -28.13 6.12
N ILE A 293 -2.17 -28.00 4.93
CA ILE A 293 -2.58 -27.02 3.94
C ILE A 293 -3.99 -27.23 3.39
N ARG A 294 -4.60 -28.38 3.68
CA ARG A 294 -5.99 -28.69 3.23
C ARG A 294 -7.06 -28.18 4.17
N SER A 295 -6.68 -27.74 5.37
CA SER A 295 -7.59 -27.40 6.44
C SER A 295 -7.02 -26.26 7.28
N LEU A 296 -7.75 -25.17 7.38
CA LEU A 296 -7.36 -24.02 8.16
C LEU A 296 -8.54 -23.33 8.83
N PHE A 297 -8.29 -22.63 9.92
CA PHE A 297 -9.26 -21.83 10.62
C PHE A 297 -8.89 -20.35 10.55
N LEU A 298 -9.90 -19.51 10.23
CA LEU A 298 -9.82 -18.07 10.43
C LEU A 298 -10.78 -17.68 11.56
N GLY A 299 -10.39 -16.75 12.40
CA GLY A 299 -11.27 -16.16 13.41
C GLY A 299 -11.83 -14.84 12.90
N PHE A 300 -13.14 -14.65 13.02
CA PHE A 300 -13.79 -13.39 12.68
C PHE A 300 -14.52 -12.83 13.89
N TYR A 301 -14.37 -11.55 14.12
CA TYR A 301 -15.03 -10.82 15.19
C TYR A 301 -16.07 -9.89 14.58
N TYR A 302 -17.33 -10.22 14.76
CA TYR A 302 -18.48 -9.45 14.28
C TYR A 302 -18.91 -8.47 15.35
N ASN A 303 -19.09 -7.22 14.99
CA ASN A 303 -19.72 -6.20 15.80
C ASN A 303 -21.02 -5.75 15.17
N PHE A 304 -22.09 -5.66 15.95
CA PHE A 304 -23.31 -4.95 15.62
C PHE A 304 -23.46 -3.82 16.63
N ALA A 305 -23.29 -2.60 16.21
CA ALA A 305 -23.31 -1.44 17.09
C ALA A 305 -24.43 -0.49 16.71
N LYS A 306 -25.02 0.12 17.74
CA LYS A 306 -25.98 1.22 17.56
C LYS A 306 -25.26 2.41 16.95
N LEU A 307 -25.81 2.97 15.87
CA LEU A 307 -25.31 4.23 15.32
C LEU A 307 -25.71 5.38 16.27
N PRO A 308 -24.92 6.49 16.29
CA PRO A 308 -25.31 7.69 17.03
C PRO A 308 -26.72 8.15 16.64
N ASP A 309 -27.55 8.52 17.63
CA ASP A 309 -28.92 8.97 17.41
C ASP A 309 -28.99 10.20 16.50
N VAL A 310 -27.98 11.08 16.59
CA VAL A 310 -27.78 12.24 15.71
C VAL A 310 -26.48 12.01 14.95
N PRO A 311 -26.52 11.85 13.62
CA PRO A 311 -25.32 11.75 12.80
C PRO A 311 -24.40 12.95 13.01
N MET A 312 -23.08 12.74 13.04
CA MET A 312 -22.11 13.82 13.13
C MET A 312 -22.25 14.78 11.94
N HIS A 313 -22.08 16.08 12.19
CA HIS A 313 -22.00 17.04 11.10
C HIS A 313 -20.81 16.74 10.19
N ALA A 314 -21.08 16.41 8.92
CA ALA A 314 -20.08 16.05 7.93
C ALA A 314 -19.26 17.26 7.50
N ARG A 315 -17.96 17.23 7.70
CA ARG A 315 -17.03 18.31 7.32
C ARG A 315 -16.49 18.07 5.90
N LYS A 316 -16.59 19.09 5.05
CA LYS A 316 -16.08 19.02 3.68
C LYS A 316 -14.56 18.89 3.69
N ALA A 317 -14.04 18.02 2.81
CA ALA A 317 -12.62 17.89 2.57
C ALA A 317 -12.10 19.00 1.63
N ASP A 318 -10.81 19.32 1.79
CA ASP A 318 -10.08 20.25 0.90
C ASP A 318 -8.79 19.55 0.45
N ASP A 319 -8.48 19.61 -0.84
CA ASP A 319 -7.36 18.92 -1.46
C ASP A 319 -5.98 19.44 -1.05
N ARG A 320 -5.94 20.60 -0.39
CA ARG A 320 -4.71 21.20 0.15
C ARG A 320 -4.26 20.59 1.47
N ILE A 321 -5.13 19.80 2.12
CA ILE A 321 -4.87 19.16 3.42
C ILE A 321 -5.17 17.66 3.31
N GLY A 322 -4.22 16.83 3.71
CA GLY A 322 -4.26 15.38 3.55
C GLY A 322 -5.12 14.67 4.58
N TYR A 323 -6.39 14.50 4.29
CA TYR A 323 -7.29 13.64 5.04
C TYR A 323 -7.75 12.43 4.23
N PHE A 324 -7.93 11.28 4.87
CA PHE A 324 -8.79 10.24 4.33
C PHE A 324 -10.20 10.78 4.21
N MET A 325 -10.90 10.36 3.15
CA MET A 325 -12.18 10.95 2.80
C MET A 325 -13.25 9.89 2.57
N THR A 326 -14.43 10.16 3.08
CA THR A 326 -15.64 9.46 2.70
C THR A 326 -16.26 10.18 1.50
N THR A 327 -16.29 9.51 0.35
CA THR A 327 -16.91 10.02 -0.87
C THR A 327 -18.35 9.57 -0.95
N ARG A 328 -19.27 10.50 -1.23
CA ARG A 328 -20.69 10.22 -1.47
C ARG A 328 -21.16 10.94 -2.74
N TYR A 329 -22.32 10.53 -3.24
CA TYR A 329 -22.95 11.12 -4.41
C TYR A 329 -24.34 11.66 -4.06
N ASP A 330 -24.44 12.99 -4.01
CA ASP A 330 -25.63 13.75 -3.64
C ASP A 330 -26.39 14.17 -4.89
N PHE A 331 -27.48 13.52 -5.18
CA PHE A 331 -28.36 13.81 -6.31
C PHE A 331 -29.50 14.79 -5.96
N ALA A 332 -29.41 15.46 -4.81
CA ALA A 332 -30.46 16.40 -4.37
C ALA A 332 -30.51 17.70 -5.19
N ASP A 333 -29.43 18.08 -5.83
CA ASP A 333 -29.27 19.34 -6.57
C ASP A 333 -28.70 19.09 -7.97
N GLU A 334 -29.58 19.14 -8.97
CA GLU A 334 -29.23 18.95 -10.38
C GLU A 334 -28.43 20.13 -10.98
N GLY A 335 -28.35 21.25 -10.29
CA GLY A 335 -27.56 22.43 -10.70
C GLY A 335 -26.08 22.30 -10.42
N LYS A 336 -25.64 21.31 -9.63
CA LYS A 336 -24.23 21.07 -9.35
C LYS A 336 -23.52 20.42 -10.53
N LEU A 337 -22.27 20.82 -10.77
CA LEU A 337 -21.42 20.24 -11.82
C LEU A 337 -21.14 18.75 -11.61
N THR A 338 -21.16 18.30 -10.38
CA THR A 338 -20.97 16.89 -9.99
C THR A 338 -21.79 16.59 -8.74
N PRO A 339 -22.41 15.41 -8.65
CA PRO A 339 -23.05 14.96 -7.43
C PRO A 339 -22.03 14.56 -6.33
N ARG A 340 -20.74 14.41 -6.68
CA ARG A 340 -19.71 13.95 -5.77
C ARG A 340 -19.47 14.95 -4.64
N VAL A 341 -19.51 14.47 -3.40
CA VAL A 341 -19.13 15.19 -2.19
C VAL A 341 -18.11 14.38 -1.40
N ASN A 342 -17.08 15.03 -0.86
CA ASN A 342 -16.03 14.40 -0.08
C ASN A 342 -16.07 14.97 1.33
N TYR A 343 -16.14 14.09 2.32
CA TYR A 343 -16.13 14.44 3.73
C TYR A 343 -14.85 13.96 4.39
N VAL A 344 -14.29 14.77 5.30
CA VAL A 344 -13.13 14.41 6.12
C VAL A 344 -13.51 13.27 7.06
N ASN A 345 -12.69 12.21 7.08
CA ASN A 345 -12.81 11.19 8.10
C ASN A 345 -12.20 11.71 9.40
N ARG A 346 -13.00 11.77 10.48
CA ARG A 346 -12.58 12.30 11.78
C ARG A 346 -13.41 11.75 12.92
N TRP A 347 -12.87 11.75 14.12
CA TRP A 347 -13.64 11.48 15.34
C TRP A 347 -14.61 12.61 15.64
N ARG A 348 -15.73 12.30 16.30
CA ARG A 348 -16.60 13.27 16.91
C ARG A 348 -15.91 13.82 18.17
N LEU A 349 -15.58 15.10 18.15
CA LEU A 349 -14.98 15.78 19.30
C LEU A 349 -15.72 17.10 19.54
N GLU A 350 -16.36 17.21 20.71
CA GLU A 350 -17.17 18.35 21.12
C GLU A 350 -16.77 18.79 22.52
N LYS A 351 -16.61 20.08 22.74
CA LYS A 351 -16.29 20.62 24.07
C LYS A 351 -17.37 20.30 25.08
N LYS A 352 -16.95 19.92 26.28
CA LYS A 352 -17.86 19.77 27.44
C LYS A 352 -18.39 21.13 27.90
N ASP A 353 -17.53 22.16 27.87
CA ASP A 353 -17.88 23.55 28.10
C ASP A 353 -17.55 24.35 26.82
N PRO A 354 -18.56 24.64 25.98
CA PRO A 354 -18.37 25.33 24.71
C PRO A 354 -17.82 26.78 24.86
N ASP A 355 -18.07 27.43 26.01
CA ASP A 355 -17.66 28.82 26.25
C ASP A 355 -16.22 28.91 26.78
N ALA A 356 -15.64 27.81 27.23
CA ALA A 356 -14.28 27.80 27.73
C ALA A 356 -13.26 27.86 26.59
N GLU A 357 -12.21 28.66 26.73
CA GLU A 357 -11.09 28.72 25.80
C GLU A 357 -10.44 27.33 25.68
N LEU A 358 -10.26 26.64 26.82
CA LEU A 358 -9.72 25.28 26.90
C LEU A 358 -10.68 24.41 27.70
N SER A 359 -11.27 23.39 27.07
CA SER A 359 -12.25 22.47 27.68
C SER A 359 -11.85 21.02 27.44
N GLU A 360 -12.19 20.15 28.38
CA GLU A 360 -12.23 18.73 28.10
C GLU A 360 -13.31 18.42 27.02
N PRO A 361 -13.15 17.39 26.23
CA PRO A 361 -14.24 16.94 25.37
C PRO A 361 -15.37 16.29 26.18
N LYS A 362 -16.58 16.26 25.64
CA LYS A 362 -17.68 15.47 26.19
C LYS A 362 -17.32 13.97 26.24
N GLN A 363 -16.62 13.49 25.22
CA GLN A 363 -16.10 12.13 25.12
C GLN A 363 -14.70 12.20 24.51
N PRO A 364 -13.65 11.78 25.23
CA PRO A 364 -12.29 11.72 24.69
C PRO A 364 -12.14 10.58 23.69
N ILE A 365 -11.17 10.69 22.79
CA ILE A 365 -10.71 9.60 21.94
C ILE A 365 -9.83 8.71 22.83
N VAL A 366 -10.23 7.44 23.03
CA VAL A 366 -9.51 6.53 23.95
C VAL A 366 -8.91 5.40 23.16
N PHE A 367 -7.58 5.27 23.20
CA PHE A 367 -6.88 4.09 22.68
C PHE A 367 -6.56 3.11 23.79
N TRP A 368 -7.01 1.87 23.63
CA TRP A 368 -6.73 0.79 24.54
C TRP A 368 -5.49 0.01 24.07
N LEU A 369 -4.45 0.01 24.89
CA LEU A 369 -3.29 -0.83 24.66
C LEU A 369 -3.67 -2.28 24.99
N ASP A 370 -3.63 -3.13 23.97
CA ASP A 370 -3.92 -4.57 24.15
C ASP A 370 -3.00 -5.17 25.21
N ARG A 371 -3.55 -6.06 26.03
CA ARG A 371 -2.83 -6.72 27.15
C ARG A 371 -1.61 -7.51 26.68
N ASN A 372 -1.56 -7.93 25.40
CA ASN A 372 -0.44 -8.65 24.82
C ASN A 372 0.80 -7.77 24.56
N ILE A 373 0.67 -6.44 24.65
CA ILE A 373 1.81 -5.52 24.50
C ILE A 373 2.75 -5.71 25.70
N PRO A 374 4.05 -6.07 25.51
CA PRO A 374 4.99 -6.21 26.60
C PRO A 374 5.14 -4.92 27.41
N GLU A 375 5.20 -5.04 28.73
CA GLU A 375 5.21 -3.90 29.65
C GLU A 375 6.28 -2.86 29.32
N LYS A 376 7.46 -3.29 28.91
CA LYS A 376 8.57 -2.39 28.58
C LYS A 376 8.30 -1.39 27.45
N TYR A 377 7.35 -1.70 26.54
CA TYR A 377 6.98 -0.82 25.41
C TYR A 377 5.79 0.10 25.73
N ARG A 378 4.95 -0.25 26.72
CA ARG A 378 3.73 0.49 27.05
C ARG A 378 3.97 1.97 27.33
N PRO A 379 5.01 2.38 28.11
CA PRO A 379 5.27 3.80 28.38
C PRO A 379 5.55 4.61 27.10
N THR A 380 6.31 4.04 26.16
CA THR A 380 6.65 4.68 24.88
C THR A 380 5.40 4.84 24.01
N ILE A 381 4.57 3.80 23.92
CA ILE A 381 3.31 3.83 23.15
C ILE A 381 2.35 4.86 23.74
N ILE A 382 2.18 4.87 25.06
CA ILE A 382 1.34 5.86 25.76
C ILE A 382 1.82 7.28 25.46
N ALA A 383 3.13 7.52 25.56
CA ALA A 383 3.73 8.83 25.28
C ALA A 383 3.50 9.27 23.81
N ALA A 384 3.54 8.35 22.87
CA ALA A 384 3.27 8.62 21.46
C ALA A 384 1.81 9.03 21.20
N VAL A 385 0.85 8.33 21.81
CA VAL A 385 -0.58 8.65 21.72
C VAL A 385 -0.84 10.04 22.33
N LEU A 386 -0.33 10.27 23.52
CA LEU A 386 -0.58 11.52 24.27
C LEU A 386 0.10 12.75 23.65
N GLU A 387 1.09 12.54 22.77
CA GLU A 387 1.77 13.63 22.05
C GLU A 387 0.78 14.47 21.24
N TRP A 388 -0.28 13.85 20.68
CA TRP A 388 -1.32 14.51 19.90
C TRP A 388 -2.15 15.51 20.70
N ASN A 389 -2.21 15.40 22.04
CA ASN A 389 -2.89 16.40 22.87
C ASN A 389 -2.33 17.81 22.66
N LYS A 390 -1.04 17.94 22.32
CA LYS A 390 -0.44 19.26 22.01
C LYS A 390 -1.14 19.94 20.83
N ALA A 391 -1.55 19.18 19.80
CA ALA A 391 -2.29 19.74 18.68
C ALA A 391 -3.75 20.06 19.05
N PHE A 392 -4.38 19.22 19.85
CA PHE A 392 -5.74 19.45 20.31
C PHE A 392 -5.83 20.65 21.28
N GLU A 393 -4.84 20.87 22.14
CA GLU A 393 -4.77 22.05 23.02
C GLU A 393 -4.70 23.35 22.22
N LYS A 394 -4.03 23.38 21.07
CA LYS A 394 -3.99 24.56 20.19
C LYS A 394 -5.35 24.95 19.62
N ILE A 395 -6.29 24.03 19.58
CA ILE A 395 -7.66 24.27 19.10
C ILE A 395 -8.70 24.28 20.24
N GLY A 396 -8.23 24.30 21.49
CA GLY A 396 -9.06 24.50 22.67
C GLY A 396 -9.60 23.23 23.34
N PHE A 397 -8.98 22.05 23.06
CA PHE A 397 -9.32 20.81 23.77
C PHE A 397 -8.21 20.36 24.70
N LYS A 398 -8.53 20.14 25.97
CA LYS A 398 -7.67 19.54 26.96
C LYS A 398 -7.99 18.06 27.11
N ASN A 399 -6.97 17.20 27.17
CA ASN A 399 -7.15 15.74 27.29
C ASN A 399 -8.09 15.17 26.21
N ALA A 400 -7.91 15.60 24.96
CA ALA A 400 -8.75 15.16 23.85
C ALA A 400 -8.53 13.68 23.50
N ILE A 401 -7.32 13.18 23.72
CA ILE A 401 -6.92 11.81 23.45
C ILE A 401 -6.32 11.18 24.71
N GLU A 402 -6.71 9.95 25.00
CA GLU A 402 -6.25 9.17 26.14
C GLU A 402 -5.68 7.84 25.68
N ALA A 403 -4.76 7.27 26.47
CA ALA A 403 -4.22 5.93 26.30
C ALA A 403 -4.41 5.13 27.60
N LYS A 404 -5.06 3.98 27.50
CA LYS A 404 -5.34 3.10 28.64
C LYS A 404 -4.84 1.70 28.37
N VAL A 405 -4.31 1.03 29.37
CA VAL A 405 -3.91 -0.38 29.24
C VAL A 405 -5.14 -1.25 29.52
N GLN A 406 -5.42 -2.18 28.63
CA GLN A 406 -6.49 -3.15 28.83
C GLN A 406 -6.17 -4.02 30.06
N PRO A 407 -7.05 -4.05 31.09
CA PRO A 407 -6.88 -4.94 32.23
C PRO A 407 -6.87 -6.41 31.82
N ASP A 408 -6.14 -7.27 32.57
CA ASP A 408 -6.09 -8.70 32.29
C ASP A 408 -7.46 -9.37 32.45
N ASP A 409 -8.29 -8.88 33.35
CA ASP A 409 -9.66 -9.32 33.66
C ASP A 409 -10.75 -8.53 32.89
N ALA A 410 -10.35 -7.71 31.90
CA ALA A 410 -11.32 -6.97 31.09
C ALA A 410 -12.34 -7.90 30.42
N ASP A 411 -13.60 -7.54 30.49
CA ASP A 411 -14.73 -8.27 29.91
C ASP A 411 -15.00 -7.92 28.44
N PHE A 412 -14.15 -7.02 27.85
CA PHE A 412 -14.22 -6.62 26.44
C PHE A 412 -12.98 -7.07 25.66
N ASP A 413 -13.16 -7.26 24.36
CA ASP A 413 -12.06 -7.45 23.41
C ASP A 413 -11.67 -6.11 22.80
N THR A 414 -10.40 -5.93 22.47
CA THR A 414 -9.91 -4.76 21.76
C THR A 414 -10.27 -4.75 20.25
N LEU A 415 -11.07 -5.72 19.78
CA LEU A 415 -11.76 -5.71 18.48
C LEU A 415 -13.23 -5.25 18.59
N ASP A 416 -13.71 -4.94 19.80
CA ASP A 416 -15.01 -4.30 19.98
C ASP A 416 -15.00 -2.91 19.36
N ALA A 417 -15.95 -2.61 18.48
CA ALA A 417 -16.06 -1.31 17.79
C ALA A 417 -16.34 -0.10 18.72
N ARG A 418 -16.21 -0.25 20.02
CA ARG A 418 -16.27 0.81 21.05
C ARG A 418 -14.94 1.00 21.77
N HIS A 419 -13.89 0.28 21.35
CA HIS A 419 -12.61 0.24 22.03
C HIS A 419 -11.47 0.38 21.03
N ALA A 420 -11.35 1.57 20.44
CA ALA A 420 -10.20 1.83 19.57
C ALA A 420 -8.89 1.38 20.25
N SER A 421 -8.04 0.70 19.54
CA SER A 421 -6.97 -0.06 20.18
C SER A 421 -5.61 0.05 19.51
N ILE A 422 -4.58 -0.30 20.29
CA ILE A 422 -3.23 -0.56 19.78
C ILE A 422 -2.93 -2.03 20.10
N ARG A 423 -2.67 -2.82 19.07
CA ARG A 423 -2.54 -4.28 19.18
C ARG A 423 -1.14 -4.75 18.82
N TRP A 424 -0.70 -5.80 19.52
CA TRP A 424 0.57 -6.47 19.28
C TRP A 424 0.35 -7.67 18.35
N MET A 425 0.68 -7.51 17.06
CA MET A 425 0.36 -8.49 16.03
C MET A 425 1.58 -9.32 15.69
N THR A 426 1.56 -10.60 16.10
CA THR A 426 2.67 -11.52 15.81
C THR A 426 2.48 -12.17 14.45
N THR A 427 3.50 -12.05 13.59
CA THR A 427 3.54 -12.64 12.26
C THR A 427 4.72 -13.60 12.12
N ALA A 428 4.60 -14.60 11.26
CA ALA A 428 5.72 -15.47 10.90
C ALA A 428 6.76 -14.69 10.08
N ARG A 429 6.29 -13.73 9.30
CA ARG A 429 7.09 -12.81 8.51
C ARG A 429 6.45 -11.43 8.52
N PRO A 430 7.12 -10.43 9.04
CA PRO A 430 6.58 -9.08 9.04
C PRO A 430 6.47 -8.58 7.59
N LEU A 431 5.26 -8.16 7.21
CA LEU A 431 4.96 -7.47 5.96
C LEU A 431 4.65 -5.99 6.20
N PHE A 432 4.53 -5.59 7.44
CA PHE A 432 4.39 -4.21 7.91
C PHE A 432 4.99 -4.12 9.33
N GLY A 433 5.36 -2.93 9.78
CA GLY A 433 5.79 -2.71 11.16
C GLY A 433 4.72 -2.00 11.99
N GLY A 434 3.88 -1.17 11.36
CA GLY A 434 2.69 -0.53 11.90
C GLY A 434 1.62 -0.42 10.84
N ILE A 435 0.36 -0.38 11.25
CA ILE A 435 -0.80 -0.09 10.41
C ILE A 435 -1.90 0.50 11.27
N GLY A 436 -2.48 1.64 10.85
CA GLY A 436 -3.52 2.37 11.58
C GLY A 436 -4.80 2.56 10.78
N PRO A 437 -5.56 1.50 10.47
CA PRO A 437 -6.85 1.62 9.82
C PRO A 437 -7.92 2.18 10.74
N SER A 438 -8.99 2.73 10.15
CA SER A 438 -10.19 3.15 10.84
C SER A 438 -11.45 2.69 10.11
N GLN A 439 -12.54 2.53 10.85
CA GLN A 439 -13.87 2.25 10.32
C GLN A 439 -14.77 3.48 10.54
N VAL A 440 -15.45 3.89 9.50
CA VAL A 440 -16.20 5.14 9.50
C VAL A 440 -17.70 4.92 9.27
N ASP A 441 -18.50 5.84 9.77
CA ASP A 441 -19.87 5.99 9.29
C ASP A 441 -19.84 6.61 7.88
N PRO A 442 -20.17 5.84 6.84
CA PRO A 442 -20.07 6.33 5.47
C PRO A 442 -21.07 7.44 5.15
N ARG A 443 -21.99 7.78 6.05
CA ARG A 443 -22.94 8.89 5.87
C ARG A 443 -22.31 10.24 6.19
N THR A 444 -21.28 10.28 7.06
CA THR A 444 -20.73 11.53 7.63
C THR A 444 -19.20 11.61 7.60
N GLY A 445 -18.49 10.49 7.48
CA GLY A 445 -17.06 10.39 7.72
C GLY A 445 -16.69 10.34 9.20
N GLU A 446 -17.65 10.13 10.12
CA GLU A 446 -17.37 9.94 11.54
C GLU A 446 -16.58 8.65 11.74
N ILE A 447 -15.38 8.71 12.32
CA ILE A 447 -14.64 7.53 12.73
C ILE A 447 -15.33 6.93 13.93
N LEU A 448 -15.74 5.67 13.81
CA LEU A 448 -16.45 4.92 14.86
C LEU A 448 -15.52 3.98 15.60
N ASP A 449 -14.44 3.52 14.94
CA ASP A 449 -13.47 2.59 15.48
C ASP A 449 -12.13 2.72 14.73
N ALA A 450 -11.03 2.40 15.43
CA ALA A 450 -9.69 2.38 14.86
C ALA A 450 -8.77 1.43 15.62
N ASP A 451 -8.13 0.49 14.92
CA ASP A 451 -7.22 -0.49 15.52
C ASP A 451 -5.84 -0.39 14.90
N ILE A 452 -4.87 0.06 15.69
CA ILE A 452 -3.47 0.12 15.28
C ILE A 452 -2.81 -1.24 15.54
N GLY A 453 -2.29 -1.85 14.48
CA GLY A 453 -1.48 -3.07 14.58
C GLY A 453 0.02 -2.76 14.59
N ILE A 454 0.77 -3.32 15.53
CA ILE A 454 2.25 -3.22 15.59
C ILE A 454 2.84 -4.62 15.52
N ASP A 455 3.78 -4.86 14.58
CA ASP A 455 4.48 -6.14 14.47
C ASP A 455 5.74 -6.15 15.35
N PRO A 456 5.81 -7.03 16.37
CA PRO A 456 6.95 -7.12 17.29
C PRO A 456 8.22 -7.71 16.67
N VAL A 457 8.11 -8.45 15.56
CA VAL A 457 9.27 -9.16 14.98
C VAL A 457 10.34 -8.16 14.58
N ARG A 458 9.95 -6.98 14.08
CA ARG A 458 10.89 -5.92 13.74
C ARG A 458 11.61 -5.32 14.94
N LEU A 459 10.94 -5.21 16.09
CA LEU A 459 11.56 -4.74 17.34
C LEU A 459 12.51 -5.81 17.96
N ARG A 460 12.27 -7.10 17.69
CA ARG A 460 13.08 -8.21 18.19
C ARG A 460 14.31 -8.48 17.34
N ASN A 461 14.20 -8.35 16.01
CA ASN A 461 15.17 -8.86 15.05
C ASN A 461 16.22 -7.83 14.59
N ARG A 462 16.68 -6.95 15.48
CA ARG A 462 17.73 -5.97 15.19
C ARG A 462 19.01 -6.57 14.60
N ARG A 463 19.28 -7.85 14.85
CA ARG A 463 20.50 -8.55 14.41
C ARG A 463 20.28 -9.48 13.23
N TYR A 464 19.03 -9.83 12.90
CA TYR A 464 18.68 -10.87 11.93
C TYR A 464 17.69 -10.40 10.87
N GLN A 465 17.61 -9.09 10.58
CA GLN A 465 16.72 -8.68 9.52
C GLN A 465 17.20 -9.24 8.18
N ARG A 466 16.38 -10.15 7.68
CA ARG A 466 16.47 -10.60 6.30
C ARG A 466 16.28 -9.39 5.42
N VAL A 467 17.18 -9.19 4.47
CA VAL A 467 16.89 -8.38 3.29
C VAL A 467 15.94 -9.23 2.43
N GLU A 468 14.73 -9.45 2.93
CA GLU A 468 13.66 -9.93 2.05
C GLU A 468 13.22 -8.73 1.24
N GLN A 469 13.28 -8.90 -0.08
CA GLN A 469 12.73 -7.96 -1.02
C GLN A 469 11.33 -7.57 -0.55
N VAL A 470 11.15 -6.31 -0.19
CA VAL A 470 9.83 -5.71 -0.05
C VAL A 470 9.17 -5.91 -1.41
N ARG A 471 8.26 -6.88 -1.50
CA ARG A 471 7.48 -7.09 -2.73
C ARG A 471 6.66 -5.85 -2.94
N ASP A 472 6.63 -5.41 -4.19
CA ASP A 472 5.77 -4.32 -4.64
C ASP A 472 4.36 -4.48 -4.05
N PRO A 473 3.85 -3.51 -3.28
CA PRO A 473 2.51 -3.54 -2.69
C PRO A 473 1.40 -3.80 -3.71
N SER A 474 1.63 -3.48 -4.98
CA SER A 474 0.69 -3.76 -6.07
C SER A 474 0.39 -5.25 -6.28
N THR A 475 1.20 -6.14 -5.69
CA THR A 475 0.98 -7.59 -5.74
C THR A 475 0.17 -8.14 -4.57
N ILE A 476 -0.25 -7.28 -3.62
CA ILE A 476 -1.06 -7.69 -2.46
C ILE A 476 -2.51 -7.75 -2.92
N PRO A 477 -3.14 -8.95 -2.93
CA PRO A 477 -4.55 -9.05 -3.30
C PRO A 477 -5.41 -8.38 -2.23
N GLY A 478 -6.34 -7.54 -2.66
CA GLY A 478 -7.19 -6.71 -1.82
C GLY A 478 -7.92 -7.44 -0.68
N LEU A 479 -7.32 -7.44 0.48
CA LEU A 479 -7.93 -7.76 1.75
C LEU A 479 -8.52 -6.53 2.38
N LEU A 480 -7.92 -5.40 2.09
CA LEU A 480 -8.40 -4.12 2.56
C LEU A 480 -9.34 -3.55 1.51
N SER A 481 -10.51 -3.14 1.95
CA SER A 481 -11.44 -2.36 1.13
C SER A 481 -10.78 -1.07 0.61
N HIS A 482 -9.63 -0.69 1.19
CA HIS A 482 -8.90 0.53 0.94
C HIS A 482 -7.39 0.26 0.90
N PRO A 483 -6.81 -0.16 -0.26
CA PRO A 483 -5.37 -0.39 -0.38
C PRO A 483 -4.52 0.87 -0.13
N GLU A 484 -5.10 2.06 -0.25
CA GLU A 484 -4.48 3.34 0.12
C GLU A 484 -4.24 3.50 1.64
N MET A 485 -4.84 2.65 2.47
CA MET A 485 -4.61 2.63 3.92
C MET A 485 -3.44 1.72 4.33
N LEU A 486 -2.76 1.07 3.37
CA LEU A 486 -1.56 0.30 3.65
C LEU A 486 -0.38 1.24 3.96
N CYS A 487 -0.14 1.45 5.23
CA CYS A 487 1.03 2.18 5.69
C CYS A 487 2.29 1.28 5.64
N GLN A 488 3.34 1.75 4.96
CA GLN A 488 4.66 1.10 4.93
C GLN A 488 5.68 1.85 5.81
N ARG A 489 5.22 2.82 6.64
CA ARG A 489 6.09 3.66 7.48
C ARG A 489 7.06 2.84 8.30
N ALA A 490 6.55 1.85 9.01
CA ALA A 490 7.39 1.09 9.92
C ALA A 490 8.36 0.16 9.18
N ASP A 491 8.04 -0.29 7.96
CA ASP A 491 8.98 -1.02 7.10
C ASP A 491 10.11 -0.14 6.65
N PHE A 492 9.77 1.04 6.22
CA PHE A 492 10.73 2.04 5.82
C PHE A 492 11.59 2.49 7.00
N ALA A 493 10.97 2.80 8.15
CA ALA A 493 11.65 3.18 9.38
C ALA A 493 12.65 2.11 9.84
N ALA A 494 12.28 0.83 9.76
CA ALA A 494 13.18 -0.26 10.11
C ALA A 494 14.41 -0.33 9.20
N GLN A 495 14.25 -0.13 7.88
CA GLN A 495 15.39 -0.07 6.95
C GLN A 495 16.31 1.11 7.24
N GLU A 496 15.73 2.27 7.54
CA GLU A 496 16.48 3.47 7.90
C GLU A 496 17.20 3.31 9.24
N MET A 497 16.53 2.74 10.25
CA MET A 497 17.11 2.43 11.54
C MET A 497 18.29 1.45 11.41
N ASP A 498 18.14 0.40 10.62
CA ASP A 498 19.20 -0.57 10.37
C ASP A 498 20.41 0.07 9.69
N PHE A 499 20.17 0.95 8.70
CA PHE A 499 21.25 1.71 8.07
C PHE A 499 21.94 2.63 9.08
N ALA A 500 21.19 3.30 9.94
CA ALA A 500 21.76 4.17 10.97
C ALA A 500 22.62 3.39 11.96
N LEU A 501 22.12 2.24 12.45
CA LEU A 501 22.85 1.37 13.36
C LEU A 501 24.14 0.86 12.72
N ASP A 502 24.13 0.43 11.45
CA ASP A 502 25.32 -0.02 10.73
C ASP A 502 26.37 1.12 10.60
N VAL A 503 25.94 2.36 10.38
CA VAL A 503 26.84 3.54 10.33
C VAL A 503 27.40 3.85 11.72
N LEU A 504 26.56 3.91 12.76
CA LEU A 504 26.96 4.27 14.12
C LEU A 504 27.83 3.17 14.75
N GLU A 505 27.53 1.90 14.47
CA GLU A 505 28.35 0.76 14.87
C GLU A 505 29.71 0.77 14.15
N ALA A 506 29.73 1.09 12.85
CA ALA A 506 30.98 1.26 12.09
C ALA A 506 31.86 2.38 12.64
N ARG A 507 31.26 3.41 13.20
CA ARG A 507 31.96 4.52 13.87
C ARG A 507 32.44 4.17 15.27
N GLY A 508 31.89 3.13 15.88
CA GLY A 508 32.08 2.77 17.29
C GLY A 508 31.32 3.70 18.25
N GLU A 509 30.30 4.37 17.77
CA GLU A 509 29.46 5.31 18.53
C GLU A 509 28.32 4.60 19.25
N ILE A 510 27.90 3.44 18.74
CA ILE A 510 26.87 2.58 19.35
C ILE A 510 27.36 1.11 19.36
N ASP A 511 27.18 0.40 20.49
CA ASP A 511 27.22 -1.06 20.50
C ASP A 511 25.76 -1.57 20.34
N PRO A 512 25.50 -2.49 19.41
CA PRO A 512 24.15 -3.05 19.22
C PRO A 512 23.47 -3.63 20.46
N ASP A 513 24.28 -4.01 21.47
CA ASP A 513 23.83 -4.57 22.75
C ASP A 513 23.69 -3.52 23.87
N SER A 514 23.94 -2.25 23.57
CA SER A 514 23.94 -1.19 24.56
C SER A 514 22.54 -0.65 24.87
N PRO A 515 22.34 -0.03 26.05
CA PRO A 515 21.11 0.68 26.38
C PRO A 515 20.80 1.83 25.39
N GLU A 516 21.82 2.46 24.81
CA GLU A 516 21.68 3.52 23.80
C GLU A 516 21.03 2.98 22.52
N ALA A 517 21.42 1.77 22.09
CA ALA A 517 20.76 1.10 20.97
C ALA A 517 19.32 0.74 21.29
N GLU A 518 19.00 0.35 22.52
CA GLU A 518 17.63 0.11 22.95
C GLU A 518 16.81 1.41 22.96
N GLN A 519 17.38 2.52 23.45
CA GLN A 519 16.72 3.82 23.43
C GLN A 519 16.45 4.29 21.99
N PHE A 520 17.38 4.06 21.08
CA PHE A 520 17.17 4.38 19.64
C PHE A 520 15.94 3.68 19.06
N VAL A 521 15.71 2.42 19.44
CA VAL A 521 14.51 1.68 19.01
C VAL A 521 13.24 2.13 19.71
N LEU A 522 13.30 2.56 20.96
CA LEU A 522 12.13 3.14 21.63
C LEU A 522 11.75 4.47 21.01
N ASP A 523 12.74 5.28 20.60
CA ASP A 523 12.50 6.53 19.89
C ASP A 523 11.84 6.28 18.52
N ASP A 524 12.30 5.28 17.78
CA ASP A 524 11.68 4.83 16.51
C ASP A 524 10.27 4.30 16.72
N LEU A 525 10.05 3.49 17.76
CA LEU A 525 8.70 3.02 18.11
C LEU A 525 7.76 4.20 18.42
N LYS A 526 8.25 5.23 19.14
CA LYS A 526 7.46 6.44 19.39
C LYS A 526 7.06 7.13 18.10
N ASP A 527 8.01 7.31 17.18
CA ASP A 527 7.78 7.93 15.86
C ASP A 527 6.72 7.15 15.07
N VAL A 528 6.88 5.83 14.93
CA VAL A 528 5.92 4.96 14.25
C VAL A 528 4.53 5.05 14.90
N VAL A 529 4.41 4.98 16.21
CA VAL A 529 3.11 5.03 16.87
C VAL A 529 2.46 6.41 16.72
N MET A 530 3.23 7.51 16.80
CA MET A 530 2.68 8.85 16.50
C MET A 530 2.12 8.90 15.07
N HIS A 531 2.81 8.32 14.10
CA HIS A 531 2.40 8.25 12.72
C HIS A 531 1.08 7.45 12.56
N GLU A 532 1.02 6.23 13.12
CA GLU A 532 -0.19 5.39 13.01
C GLU A 532 -1.40 6.04 13.71
N VAL A 533 -1.19 6.70 14.86
CA VAL A 533 -2.24 7.51 15.50
C VAL A 533 -2.71 8.62 14.56
N GLY A 534 -1.81 9.28 13.83
CA GLY A 534 -2.17 10.27 12.82
C GLY A 534 -3.14 9.71 11.76
N HIS A 535 -2.91 8.49 11.28
CA HIS A 535 -3.85 7.81 10.37
C HIS A 535 -5.21 7.59 11.01
N THR A 536 -5.24 7.16 12.25
CA THR A 536 -6.49 6.94 13.00
C THR A 536 -7.20 8.25 13.40
N LEU A 537 -6.53 9.40 13.29
CA LEU A 537 -7.13 10.73 13.36
C LEU A 537 -7.58 11.24 11.98
N GLY A 538 -7.49 10.44 10.94
CA GLY A 538 -7.93 10.73 9.57
C GLY A 538 -6.83 11.26 8.65
N LEU A 539 -5.59 11.44 9.10
CA LEU A 539 -4.53 12.04 8.29
C LEU A 539 -3.93 11.06 7.28
N ARG A 540 -3.64 11.55 6.09
CA ARG A 540 -2.88 10.86 5.04
C ARG A 540 -1.38 11.15 5.17
N HIS A 541 -0.55 10.39 4.47
CA HIS A 541 0.88 10.67 4.36
C HIS A 541 1.16 12.08 3.85
N ASN A 542 2.30 12.63 4.29
CA ASN A 542 2.80 13.92 3.80
C ASN A 542 4.28 13.81 3.40
N PHE A 543 4.54 13.38 2.17
CA PHE A 543 5.88 13.16 1.60
C PHE A 543 6.60 14.44 1.11
N ARG A 544 6.17 15.60 1.55
CA ARG A 544 6.88 16.88 1.38
C ARG A 544 7.31 17.49 2.72
N ALA A 545 6.88 16.90 3.82
CA ALA A 545 7.20 17.43 5.13
C ALA A 545 8.70 17.33 5.48
N SER A 546 9.46 16.44 4.83
CA SER A 546 10.92 16.35 4.95
C SER A 546 11.65 17.63 4.54
N THR A 547 11.05 18.43 3.62
CA THR A 547 11.73 19.57 2.97
C THR A 547 11.64 20.90 3.74
N VAL A 548 11.05 20.92 4.94
CA VAL A 548 10.74 22.18 5.63
C VAL A 548 11.91 22.75 6.46
N TYR A 549 12.87 21.94 6.86
CA TYR A 549 13.99 22.34 7.69
C TYR A 549 15.31 22.32 6.94
N SER A 550 16.20 23.29 7.22
CA SER A 550 17.54 23.32 6.67
C SER A 550 18.46 22.32 7.36
N GLN A 551 19.53 21.89 6.67
CA GLN A 551 20.55 21.01 7.24
C GLN A 551 21.10 21.53 8.58
N LYS A 552 21.32 22.85 8.71
CA LYS A 552 21.79 23.48 9.95
C LYS A 552 20.79 23.30 11.12
N GLN A 553 19.49 23.34 10.85
CA GLN A 553 18.46 23.08 11.87
C GLN A 553 18.44 21.61 12.26
N LEU A 554 18.64 20.70 11.29
CA LEU A 554 18.71 19.27 11.53
C LEU A 554 19.93 18.82 12.34
N GLU A 555 21.01 19.60 12.31
CA GLU A 555 22.21 19.39 13.11
C GLU A 555 22.09 19.96 14.56
N ASP A 556 21.07 20.76 14.83
CA ASP A 556 20.87 21.37 16.15
C ASP A 556 20.01 20.48 17.05
N PRO A 557 20.58 19.86 18.12
CA PRO A 557 19.82 19.00 19.02
C PRO A 557 18.70 19.73 19.78
N MET A 558 18.86 21.03 20.08
CA MET A 558 17.83 21.82 20.75
C MET A 558 16.65 22.08 19.80
N PHE A 559 16.95 22.42 18.54
CA PHE A 559 15.94 22.65 17.54
C PHE A 559 15.14 21.36 17.26
N THR A 560 15.84 20.26 17.00
CA THR A 560 15.20 18.99 16.64
C THR A 560 14.42 18.34 17.80
N ALA A 561 14.86 18.58 19.05
CA ALA A 561 14.09 18.16 20.23
C ALA A 561 12.74 18.90 20.36
N ALA A 562 12.70 20.19 19.99
CA ALA A 562 11.53 21.04 20.12
C ALA A 562 10.57 20.94 18.90
N ASN A 563 11.08 20.72 17.69
CA ASN A 563 10.35 20.83 16.43
C ASN A 563 10.27 19.52 15.63
N GLY A 564 10.95 18.47 16.07
CA GLY A 564 11.14 17.27 15.24
C GLY A 564 12.15 17.50 14.11
N ILE A 565 12.24 16.54 13.19
CA ILE A 565 13.15 16.60 12.03
C ILE A 565 12.42 16.91 10.72
N ALA A 566 11.09 16.93 10.73
CA ALA A 566 10.25 17.20 9.57
C ALA A 566 9.00 18.01 9.95
N GLY A 567 8.27 18.48 8.95
CA GLY A 567 7.03 19.24 9.13
C GLY A 567 5.85 18.41 9.62
N SER A 568 5.94 17.10 9.58
CA SER A 568 4.84 16.20 9.96
C SER A 568 5.38 14.83 10.37
N VAL A 569 4.71 14.21 11.35
CA VAL A 569 4.90 12.79 11.67
C VAL A 569 4.35 11.86 10.58
N MET A 570 3.53 12.38 9.66
CA MET A 570 2.98 11.62 8.53
C MET A 570 3.97 11.45 7.36
N GLU A 571 5.24 11.80 7.56
CA GLU A 571 6.33 11.65 6.60
C GLU A 571 7.06 10.31 6.81
N TYR A 572 7.65 9.76 5.74
CA TYR A 572 8.61 8.65 5.83
C TYR A 572 10.03 9.20 5.82
N ASN A 573 10.41 9.82 6.92
CA ASN A 573 11.70 10.45 7.06
C ASN A 573 12.86 9.47 6.96
N ALA A 574 13.93 9.85 6.26
CA ALA A 574 15.23 9.25 6.48
C ALA A 574 15.70 9.49 7.91
N VAL A 575 16.48 8.56 8.48
CA VAL A 575 17.17 8.81 9.76
C VAL A 575 18.16 9.95 9.58
N ASN A 576 18.09 10.94 10.47
CA ASN A 576 18.98 12.09 10.48
C ASN A 576 20.35 11.69 11.05
N ILE A 577 21.34 11.46 10.19
CA ILE A 577 22.71 11.11 10.58
C ILE A 577 23.63 12.23 10.16
N ALA A 578 24.30 12.83 11.12
CA ALA A 578 25.34 13.84 10.88
C ALA A 578 26.58 13.22 10.21
N LEU A 579 27.26 13.97 9.35
CA LEU A 579 28.56 13.57 8.85
C LEU A 579 29.59 13.66 9.99
N LYS A 580 30.71 12.94 9.83
CA LYS A 580 31.74 12.91 10.85
C LYS A 580 32.28 14.32 11.14
N GLY A 581 32.18 14.74 12.42
CA GLY A 581 32.63 16.05 12.90
C GLY A 581 31.54 17.12 12.93
N GLU A 582 30.35 16.84 12.43
CA GLU A 582 29.18 17.71 12.59
C GLU A 582 28.44 17.41 13.90
N LYS A 583 27.55 18.31 14.32
CA LYS A 583 26.68 18.06 15.46
C LYS A 583 25.53 17.12 15.09
N GLN A 584 25.18 16.22 15.98
CA GLN A 584 24.07 15.30 15.81
C GLN A 584 22.78 15.86 16.45
N GLY A 585 21.76 16.14 15.63
CA GLY A 585 20.41 16.40 16.09
C GLY A 585 19.65 15.10 16.42
N ALA A 586 18.33 15.18 16.64
CA ALA A 586 17.51 13.99 16.83
C ALA A 586 17.57 13.09 15.59
N TYR A 587 17.56 11.78 15.80
CA TYR A 587 17.59 10.79 14.70
C TYR A 587 16.27 10.67 13.95
N GLY A 588 15.12 10.78 14.64
CA GLY A 588 13.76 10.68 14.13
C GLY A 588 12.84 11.73 14.74
N MET A 589 11.55 11.63 14.42
CA MET A 589 10.52 12.49 15.01
C MET A 589 10.34 12.17 16.48
N LYS A 590 10.39 13.20 17.34
CA LYS A 590 10.14 13.08 18.78
C LYS A 590 8.88 13.82 19.23
N THR A 591 8.33 14.66 18.35
CA THR A 591 7.16 15.50 18.56
C THR A 591 6.47 15.77 17.24
N LEU A 592 5.25 16.32 17.28
CA LEU A 592 4.47 16.71 16.11
C LEU A 592 5.16 17.86 15.34
N GLY A 593 5.01 17.85 14.03
CA GLY A 593 5.45 18.94 13.17
C GLY A 593 4.38 20.02 12.94
N PRO A 594 4.74 21.18 12.38
CA PRO A 594 3.80 22.28 12.13
C PRO A 594 2.62 21.91 11.23
N TYR A 595 2.81 21.02 10.29
CA TYR A 595 1.71 20.51 9.43
C TYR A 595 0.66 19.74 10.25
N ASP A 596 1.08 18.94 11.22
CA ASP A 596 0.17 18.15 12.05
C ASP A 596 -0.78 19.04 12.84
N TYR A 597 -0.26 20.13 13.42
CA TYR A 597 -1.09 21.13 14.12
C TYR A 597 -2.12 21.78 13.17
N TRP A 598 -1.71 22.13 11.97
CA TRP A 598 -2.58 22.72 10.97
C TRP A 598 -3.66 21.76 10.48
N ALA A 599 -3.28 20.51 10.26
CA ALA A 599 -4.23 19.47 9.86
C ALA A 599 -5.27 19.21 10.96
N ILE A 600 -4.85 19.11 12.23
CA ILE A 600 -5.78 18.98 13.37
C ILE A 600 -6.67 20.23 13.49
N GLU A 601 -6.16 21.44 13.24
CA GLU A 601 -6.99 22.65 13.19
C GLU A 601 -8.11 22.52 12.17
N TYR A 602 -7.81 22.07 10.95
CA TYR A 602 -8.81 21.89 9.92
C TYR A 602 -9.85 20.82 10.26
N GLY A 603 -9.41 19.66 10.73
CA GLY A 603 -10.29 18.53 10.99
C GLY A 603 -11.14 18.68 12.24
N TYR A 604 -10.61 19.27 13.31
CA TYR A 604 -11.18 19.13 14.65
C TYR A 604 -11.58 20.45 15.35
N ARG A 605 -11.14 21.60 14.86
CA ARG A 605 -11.58 22.87 15.47
C ARG A 605 -13.10 22.97 15.43
N GLU A 606 -13.73 23.30 16.57
CA GLU A 606 -15.15 23.62 16.58
C GLU A 606 -15.40 24.94 15.87
N ILE A 607 -16.29 24.90 14.90
CA ILE A 607 -16.65 26.04 14.07
C ILE A 607 -18.18 26.05 13.95
N PRO A 608 -18.85 27.18 14.19
CA PRO A 608 -20.29 27.30 13.96
C PRO A 608 -20.64 26.97 12.49
N VAL A 609 -21.71 26.21 12.26
CA VAL A 609 -22.10 25.71 10.93
C VAL A 609 -22.26 26.83 9.91
N GLU A 610 -22.77 27.99 10.36
CA GLU A 610 -23.00 29.16 9.54
C GLU A 610 -21.71 29.78 8.95
N THR A 611 -20.60 29.65 9.68
CA THR A 611 -19.31 30.21 9.29
C THR A 611 -18.31 29.15 8.84
N GLU A 612 -18.65 27.85 8.95
CA GLU A 612 -17.72 26.74 8.74
C GLU A 612 -17.05 26.79 7.37
N ASN A 613 -17.79 26.98 6.30
CA ASN A 613 -17.23 27.02 4.95
C ASN A 613 -16.20 28.16 4.76
N ALA A 614 -16.45 29.32 5.36
CA ALA A 614 -15.53 30.46 5.29
C ALA A 614 -14.26 30.22 6.09
N GLU A 615 -14.42 29.68 7.30
CA GLU A 615 -13.30 29.40 8.20
C GLU A 615 -12.42 28.24 7.68
N LEU A 616 -13.01 27.16 7.16
CA LEU A 616 -12.26 26.08 6.54
C LEU A 616 -11.45 26.56 5.31
N LYS A 617 -12.02 27.44 4.50
CA LYS A 617 -11.28 28.08 3.39
C LYS A 617 -10.12 28.93 3.91
N ARG A 618 -10.31 29.66 5.01
CA ARG A 618 -9.26 30.46 5.64
C ARG A 618 -8.12 29.56 6.15
N ILE A 619 -8.46 28.46 6.84
CA ILE A 619 -7.47 27.50 7.34
C ILE A 619 -6.72 26.87 6.17
N ALA A 620 -7.43 26.31 5.18
CA ALA A 620 -6.83 25.69 4.02
C ALA A 620 -6.00 26.66 3.15
N GLY A 621 -6.38 27.95 3.15
CA GLY A 621 -5.65 29.00 2.41
C GLY A 621 -4.21 29.24 2.88
N ARG A 622 -3.84 28.72 4.05
CA ARG A 622 -2.46 28.75 4.57
C ARG A 622 -1.51 27.76 3.90
N SER A 623 -1.98 26.97 2.95
CA SER A 623 -1.19 25.98 2.19
C SER A 623 0.08 26.54 1.54
N ASN A 624 0.17 27.86 1.36
CA ASN A 624 1.36 28.52 0.81
C ASN A 624 2.45 28.82 1.86
N GLU A 625 2.20 28.60 3.14
CA GLU A 625 3.24 28.69 4.17
C GLU A 625 4.24 27.53 4.03
N ALA A 626 5.54 27.84 4.00
CA ALA A 626 6.58 26.84 3.73
C ALA A 626 6.59 25.67 4.74
N LEU A 627 6.24 25.93 6.01
CA LEU A 627 6.19 24.93 7.06
C LEU A 627 4.97 23.99 6.95
N LEU A 628 3.98 24.36 6.13
CA LEU A 628 2.75 23.58 5.90
C LEU A 628 2.76 22.85 4.54
N ALA A 629 3.94 22.63 3.98
CA ALA A 629 4.12 21.94 2.72
C ALA A 629 3.46 20.56 2.75
N TYR A 630 2.73 20.21 1.67
CA TYR A 630 1.99 18.97 1.58
C TYR A 630 2.12 18.31 0.21
N ALA A 631 2.40 17.04 0.20
CA ALA A 631 2.27 16.12 -0.92
C ALA A 631 2.03 14.72 -0.37
N THR A 632 1.29 13.86 -1.09
CA THR A 632 0.88 12.55 -0.57
C THR A 632 1.27 11.41 -1.52
N ASP A 633 0.70 10.24 -1.31
CA ASP A 633 1.05 8.99 -1.99
C ASP A 633 1.05 9.12 -3.53
N GLU A 634 0.03 9.73 -4.11
CA GLU A 634 -0.09 9.89 -5.55
C GLU A 634 1.02 10.79 -6.11
N ASP A 635 1.42 11.83 -5.38
CA ASP A 635 2.48 12.76 -5.78
C ASP A 635 3.84 12.05 -5.81
N ASN A 636 4.09 11.15 -4.84
CA ASN A 636 5.29 10.33 -4.80
C ASN A 636 5.27 9.21 -5.86
N PHE A 637 4.13 8.52 -6.01
CA PHE A 637 4.00 7.35 -6.88
C PHE A 637 4.26 7.66 -8.36
N PHE A 638 3.73 8.77 -8.87
CA PHE A 638 3.90 9.16 -10.27
C PHE A 638 5.28 9.72 -10.59
N SER A 639 6.15 9.91 -9.60
CA SER A 639 7.56 10.32 -9.77
C SER A 639 7.75 11.59 -10.62
N VAL A 640 6.86 12.56 -10.48
CA VAL A 640 6.89 13.83 -11.21
C VAL A 640 7.55 14.91 -10.37
N ASP A 641 7.22 14.96 -9.08
CA ASP A 641 7.67 15.97 -8.14
C ASP A 641 8.91 15.49 -7.37
N PRO A 642 10.06 16.17 -7.51
CA PRO A 642 11.28 15.78 -6.82
C PRO A 642 11.31 16.18 -5.33
N GLU A 643 10.31 16.92 -4.85
CA GLU A 643 10.16 17.32 -3.45
C GLU A 643 9.11 16.47 -2.72
N ALA A 644 8.48 15.52 -3.41
CA ALA A 644 7.54 14.55 -2.85
C ALA A 644 8.21 13.16 -2.83
N ASN A 645 8.90 12.83 -1.74
CA ASN A 645 9.71 11.63 -1.63
C ASN A 645 9.48 10.89 -0.30
N GLN A 646 9.83 9.63 -0.31
CA GLN A 646 10.13 8.84 0.89
C GLN A 646 11.64 8.78 1.05
N GLY A 647 12.15 8.92 2.26
CA GLY A 647 13.55 8.68 2.57
C GLY A 647 14.51 9.78 2.14
N ASP A 648 14.05 11.01 2.11
CA ASP A 648 14.89 12.19 2.07
C ASP A 648 14.72 13.03 3.35
N LEU A 649 15.51 14.06 3.49
CA LEU A 649 15.50 14.95 4.63
C LEU A 649 16.19 16.28 4.30
N GLY A 650 15.65 17.37 4.81
CA GLY A 650 16.22 18.71 4.62
C GLY A 650 15.68 19.43 3.39
N ASN A 651 15.74 20.75 3.43
CA ASN A 651 15.19 21.64 2.39
C ASN A 651 15.99 21.65 1.07
N ASP A 652 17.08 20.87 1.00
CA ASP A 652 17.79 20.57 -0.24
C ASP A 652 17.98 19.04 -0.38
N PRO A 653 17.02 18.33 -1.00
CA PRO A 653 17.13 16.89 -1.23
C PRO A 653 18.37 16.47 -2.04
N LEU A 654 18.97 17.36 -2.85
CA LEU A 654 20.22 17.06 -3.55
C LEU A 654 21.43 17.11 -2.60
N GLU A 655 21.43 18.00 -1.60
CA GLU A 655 22.43 17.99 -0.53
C GLU A 655 22.30 16.73 0.32
N PHE A 656 21.08 16.38 0.73
CA PHE A 656 20.82 15.12 1.43
C PHE A 656 21.35 13.91 0.65
N ALA A 657 21.12 13.87 -0.66
CA ALA A 657 21.59 12.78 -1.51
C ALA A 657 23.13 12.64 -1.51
N ARG A 658 23.83 13.76 -1.59
CA ARG A 658 25.32 13.76 -1.49
C ARG A 658 25.78 13.24 -0.14
N ARG A 659 25.15 13.71 0.94
CA ARG A 659 25.47 13.29 2.31
C ARG A 659 25.20 11.80 2.50
N ARG A 660 24.07 11.30 2.00
CA ARG A 660 23.71 9.87 2.09
C ARG A 660 24.72 8.97 1.36
N ILE A 661 25.17 9.37 0.17
CA ILE A 661 26.22 8.65 -0.58
C ILE A 661 27.52 8.63 0.22
N ILE A 662 27.92 9.74 0.84
CA ILE A 662 29.10 9.82 1.71
C ILE A 662 28.98 8.86 2.90
N LEU A 663 27.82 8.82 3.57
CA LEU A 663 27.57 7.91 4.69
C LEU A 663 27.64 6.44 4.27
N VAL A 664 27.11 6.08 3.10
CA VAL A 664 27.21 4.72 2.55
C VAL A 664 28.67 4.33 2.33
N GLN A 665 29.45 5.21 1.71
CA GLN A 665 30.87 4.96 1.45
C GLN A 665 31.66 4.87 2.75
N GLU A 666 31.43 5.77 3.71
CA GLU A 666 32.06 5.72 5.05
C GLU A 666 31.73 4.40 5.77
N MET A 667 30.47 4.00 5.74
CA MET A 667 30.03 2.73 6.34
C MET A 667 30.78 1.55 5.72
N TRP A 668 30.81 1.42 4.40
CA TRP A 668 31.50 0.32 3.72
C TRP A 668 33.02 0.32 4.00
N ASP A 669 33.67 1.48 3.97
CA ASP A 669 35.12 1.59 4.24
C ASP A 669 35.48 1.14 5.67
N ARG A 670 34.66 1.50 6.64
CA ARG A 670 34.87 1.13 8.05
C ARG A 670 34.61 -0.36 8.27
N TRP A 671 33.51 -0.91 7.74
CA TRP A 671 33.18 -2.34 7.88
C TRP A 671 34.23 -3.24 7.23
N GLN A 672 34.89 -2.82 6.15
CA GLN A 672 36.00 -3.55 5.55
C GLN A 672 37.20 -3.74 6.49
N SER A 673 37.41 -2.78 7.39
CA SER A 673 38.54 -2.77 8.33
C SER A 673 38.18 -3.28 9.73
N ARG A 674 36.88 -3.53 9.98
CA ARG A 674 36.40 -3.96 11.28
C ARG A 674 36.77 -5.42 11.58
N LYS A 675 37.14 -5.67 12.83
CA LYS A 675 37.25 -7.04 13.38
C LYS A 675 35.88 -7.47 13.90
N LEU A 676 35.37 -8.57 13.38
CA LEU A 676 34.14 -9.20 13.88
C LEU A 676 34.39 -9.80 15.27
N LYS A 677 33.35 -9.88 16.08
CA LYS A 677 33.38 -10.56 17.39
C LYS A 677 33.61 -12.07 17.17
N PRO A 678 34.25 -12.80 18.12
CA PRO A 678 34.27 -14.25 18.04
C PRO A 678 32.85 -14.82 17.87
N ASP A 679 32.69 -15.84 17.05
CA ASP A 679 31.42 -16.51 16.72
C ASP A 679 30.37 -15.63 16.02
N GLU A 680 30.70 -14.40 15.62
CA GLU A 680 29.80 -13.57 14.82
C GLU A 680 29.62 -14.15 13.40
N ASN A 681 28.37 -14.24 12.94
CA ASN A 681 28.06 -14.76 11.60
C ASN A 681 28.53 -13.77 10.52
N TYR A 682 29.26 -14.28 9.54
CA TYR A 682 29.74 -13.47 8.41
C TYR A 682 28.60 -12.88 7.55
N ALA A 683 27.37 -13.37 7.66
CA ALA A 683 26.20 -12.81 6.99
C ALA A 683 25.97 -11.32 7.28
N VAL A 684 26.47 -10.81 8.42
CA VAL A 684 26.46 -9.38 8.74
C VAL A 684 27.15 -8.53 7.65
N LEU A 685 28.23 -9.02 7.05
CA LEU A 685 28.96 -8.31 6.00
C LEU A 685 28.16 -8.20 4.71
N ARG A 686 27.43 -9.27 4.36
CA ARG A 686 26.50 -9.24 3.22
C ARG A 686 25.40 -8.22 3.43
N ARG A 687 24.78 -8.21 4.60
CA ARG A 687 23.73 -7.23 4.96
C ARG A 687 24.20 -5.80 4.82
N VAL A 688 25.39 -5.48 5.33
CA VAL A 688 25.98 -4.13 5.24
C VAL A 688 26.20 -3.71 3.78
N VAL A 689 26.67 -4.61 2.91
CA VAL A 689 26.83 -4.32 1.47
C VAL A 689 25.49 -4.04 0.83
N GLU A 690 24.50 -4.91 1.08
CA GLU A 690 23.15 -4.81 0.51
C GLU A 690 22.40 -3.57 1.00
N ARG A 691 22.45 -3.24 2.30
CA ARG A 691 21.85 -2.01 2.86
C ARG A 691 22.43 -0.73 2.27
N GLY A 692 23.73 -0.67 2.15
CA GLY A 692 24.36 0.48 1.50
C GLY A 692 23.96 0.59 0.02
N LEU A 693 23.81 -0.51 -0.68
CA LEU A 693 23.34 -0.52 -2.08
C LEU A 693 21.87 -0.10 -2.19
N ILE A 694 21.01 -0.55 -1.26
CA ILE A 694 19.61 -0.14 -1.17
C ILE A 694 19.52 1.37 -0.91
N ALA A 695 20.25 1.88 0.09
CA ALA A 695 20.27 3.31 0.41
C ALA A 695 20.75 4.16 -0.78
N MET A 696 21.84 3.76 -1.45
CA MET A 696 22.35 4.45 -2.63
C MET A 696 21.36 4.41 -3.80
N THR A 697 20.68 3.28 -4.02
CA THR A 697 19.70 3.11 -5.10
C THR A 697 18.47 3.97 -4.85
N GLY A 698 17.90 3.93 -3.63
CA GLY A 698 16.73 4.73 -3.24
C GLY A 698 17.01 6.22 -3.40
N THR A 699 18.12 6.68 -2.82
CA THR A 699 18.59 8.07 -2.96
C THR A 699 18.76 8.47 -4.42
N SER A 700 19.41 7.63 -5.26
CA SER A 700 19.59 7.92 -6.68
C SER A 700 18.26 7.94 -7.46
N THR A 701 17.29 7.13 -7.06
CA THR A 701 15.93 7.12 -7.64
C THR A 701 15.20 8.44 -7.34
N ASN A 702 15.30 8.96 -6.10
CA ASN A 702 14.75 10.26 -5.72
C ASN A 702 15.43 11.41 -6.49
N VAL A 703 16.77 11.39 -6.58
CA VAL A 703 17.54 12.35 -7.37
C VAL A 703 17.14 12.32 -8.86
N ALA A 704 16.83 11.13 -9.41
CA ALA A 704 16.41 11.02 -10.81
C ALA A 704 15.06 11.69 -11.10
N LYS A 705 14.20 11.93 -10.07
CA LYS A 705 12.94 12.69 -10.24
C LYS A 705 13.17 14.14 -10.65
N TYR A 706 14.34 14.71 -10.35
CA TYR A 706 14.69 16.07 -10.78
C TYR A 706 14.72 16.21 -12.30
N ILE A 707 15.10 15.15 -13.02
CA ILE A 707 15.26 15.19 -14.48
C ILE A 707 13.88 15.14 -15.14
N GLY A 708 13.51 16.22 -15.83
CA GLY A 708 12.14 16.43 -16.30
C GLY A 708 11.15 16.58 -15.15
N GLY A 709 11.62 16.92 -13.96
CA GLY A 709 10.79 17.10 -12.78
C GLY A 709 9.95 18.36 -12.82
N VAL A 710 8.78 18.30 -12.18
CA VAL A 710 7.86 19.43 -12.03
C VAL A 710 7.39 19.44 -10.58
N THR A 711 7.65 20.52 -9.85
CA THR A 711 7.04 20.74 -8.55
C THR A 711 5.54 20.93 -8.71
N THR A 712 4.77 20.17 -7.98
CA THR A 712 3.30 20.16 -8.04
C THR A 712 2.72 20.71 -6.74
N LEU A 713 1.88 21.73 -6.82
CA LEU A 713 1.24 22.34 -5.67
C LEU A 713 -0.28 22.27 -5.82
N ARG A 714 -0.98 22.12 -4.70
CA ARG A 714 -2.46 22.07 -4.68
C ARG A 714 -3.10 23.43 -4.41
N ASP A 715 -2.40 24.50 -4.80
CA ASP A 715 -2.85 25.87 -4.61
C ASP A 715 -4.06 26.18 -5.49
N HIS A 716 -5.03 26.90 -4.95
CA HIS A 716 -6.21 27.36 -5.67
C HIS A 716 -5.99 28.74 -6.28
N VAL A 717 -6.88 29.13 -7.20
CA VAL A 717 -6.84 30.46 -7.81
C VAL A 717 -6.82 31.55 -6.73
N GLY A 718 -5.90 32.49 -6.89
CA GLY A 718 -5.63 33.54 -5.89
C GLY A 718 -4.38 33.30 -5.04
N SER A 719 -3.79 32.10 -5.08
CA SER A 719 -2.45 31.86 -4.53
C SER A 719 -1.39 32.59 -5.38
N PRO A 720 -0.29 33.06 -4.76
CA PRO A 720 0.83 33.66 -5.51
C PRO A 720 1.69 32.64 -6.23
N ARG A 721 1.51 31.34 -5.99
CA ARG A 721 2.33 30.25 -6.54
C ARG A 721 1.63 29.60 -7.74
N ALA A 722 2.41 29.24 -8.77
CA ALA A 722 1.91 28.42 -9.86
C ALA A 722 1.76 26.95 -9.40
N PRO A 723 0.67 26.26 -9.76
CA PRO A 723 0.45 24.86 -9.35
C PRO A 723 1.46 23.87 -9.95
N LEU A 724 2.06 24.21 -11.10
CA LEU A 724 3.03 23.38 -11.80
C LEU A 724 4.25 24.23 -12.17
N THR A 725 5.41 23.93 -11.59
CA THR A 725 6.66 24.64 -11.84
C THR A 725 7.75 23.66 -12.26
N PRO A 726 8.30 23.74 -13.49
CA PRO A 726 9.44 22.92 -13.88
C PRO A 726 10.64 23.14 -12.96
N VAL A 727 11.35 22.08 -12.64
CA VAL A 727 12.58 22.16 -11.86
C VAL A 727 13.63 22.97 -12.61
N ASP A 728 14.34 23.84 -11.90
CA ASP A 728 15.44 24.61 -12.48
C ASP A 728 16.47 23.73 -13.20
N ALA A 729 16.90 24.13 -14.39
CA ALA A 729 17.80 23.36 -15.22
C ALA A 729 19.18 23.14 -14.57
N ALA A 730 19.64 24.05 -13.71
CA ALA A 730 20.89 23.87 -12.97
C ALA A 730 20.77 22.75 -11.94
N LYS A 731 19.64 22.69 -11.19
CA LYS A 731 19.36 21.58 -10.27
C LYS A 731 19.23 20.24 -11.01
N GLN A 732 18.60 20.23 -12.18
CA GLN A 732 18.50 19.02 -13.00
C GLN A 732 19.89 18.52 -13.46
N ARG A 733 20.76 19.41 -13.92
CA ARG A 733 22.15 19.05 -14.29
C ARG A 733 22.97 18.59 -13.09
N GLU A 734 22.76 19.19 -11.93
CA GLU A 734 23.38 18.78 -10.67
C GLU A 734 22.94 17.37 -10.27
N ALA A 735 21.66 17.06 -10.37
CA ALA A 735 21.10 15.75 -10.10
C ALA A 735 21.77 14.65 -10.98
N ILE A 736 21.93 14.90 -12.28
CA ILE A 736 22.65 13.94 -13.15
C ILE A 736 24.10 13.74 -12.68
N LYS A 737 24.78 14.79 -12.26
CA LYS A 737 26.16 14.68 -11.76
C LYS A 737 26.24 13.87 -10.46
N ILE A 738 25.28 14.02 -9.55
CA ILE A 738 25.21 13.23 -8.32
C ILE A 738 25.09 11.74 -8.65
N ILE A 739 24.18 11.37 -9.56
CA ILE A 739 24.01 9.98 -10.01
C ILE A 739 25.28 9.47 -10.71
N ALA A 740 25.87 10.27 -11.59
CA ALA A 740 27.07 9.92 -12.34
C ALA A 740 28.28 9.64 -11.43
N ASN A 741 28.48 10.48 -10.40
CA ASN A 741 29.60 10.37 -9.46
C ASN A 741 29.31 9.36 -8.33
N GLY A 742 28.06 9.06 -8.04
CA GLY A 742 27.61 8.06 -7.07
C GLY A 742 27.39 6.69 -7.72
N LEU A 743 26.14 6.36 -8.03
CA LEU A 743 25.71 5.03 -8.46
C LEU A 743 26.38 4.57 -9.78
N PHE A 744 26.70 5.46 -10.71
CA PHE A 744 27.31 5.09 -12.00
C PHE A 744 28.84 5.05 -11.95
N SER A 745 29.45 5.50 -10.88
CA SER A 745 30.91 5.46 -10.71
C SER A 745 31.36 4.08 -10.19
N ALA A 746 32.37 3.50 -10.83
CA ALA A 746 33.01 2.29 -10.30
C ALA A 746 33.73 2.55 -8.98
N ASP A 747 34.15 3.79 -8.74
CA ASP A 747 34.86 4.17 -7.53
C ASP A 747 34.00 4.09 -6.27
N SER A 748 32.68 4.11 -6.44
CA SER A 748 31.73 3.95 -5.34
C SER A 748 31.66 2.52 -4.77
N PHE A 749 32.19 1.52 -5.49
CA PHE A 749 32.09 0.10 -5.15
C PHE A 749 33.45 -0.56 -4.98
N ARG A 750 34.34 0.10 -4.27
CA ARG A 750 35.71 -0.40 -4.01
C ARG A 750 35.73 -1.28 -2.77
N PHE A 751 35.62 -2.59 -2.97
CA PHE A 751 35.76 -3.56 -1.91
C PHE A 751 37.09 -4.34 -2.00
N LYS A 752 37.72 -4.59 -0.84
CA LYS A 752 38.93 -5.40 -0.75
C LYS A 752 38.59 -6.87 -1.04
N PRO A 753 39.45 -7.61 -1.78
CA PRO A 753 39.19 -9.01 -2.07
C PRO A 753 39.01 -9.88 -0.81
N GLU A 754 39.75 -9.59 0.25
CA GLU A 754 39.63 -10.30 1.54
C GLU A 754 38.27 -10.07 2.22
N PHE A 755 37.67 -8.88 2.07
CA PHE A 755 36.33 -8.57 2.54
C PHE A 755 35.29 -9.35 1.73
N MET A 756 35.36 -9.28 0.39
CA MET A 756 34.40 -9.96 -0.49
C MET A 756 34.39 -11.49 -0.32
N ARG A 757 35.56 -12.11 0.01
CA ARG A 757 35.60 -13.55 0.33
C ARG A 757 34.84 -13.93 1.61
N ARG A 758 34.46 -12.97 2.46
CA ARG A 758 33.69 -13.16 3.69
C ARG A 758 32.20 -12.77 3.55
N VAL A 759 31.80 -12.17 2.44
CA VAL A 759 30.41 -11.79 2.16
C VAL A 759 29.61 -13.04 1.79
N GLN A 760 29.00 -13.68 2.77
CA GLN A 760 28.26 -14.93 2.58
C GLN A 760 26.81 -14.81 3.05
N VAL A 761 25.99 -15.81 2.69
CA VAL A 761 24.60 -15.96 3.15
C VAL A 761 24.56 -16.38 4.62
N ASP A 762 23.44 -16.11 5.27
CA ASP A 762 23.06 -16.87 6.45
C ASP A 762 22.59 -18.25 6.00
N TRP A 763 23.27 -19.30 6.48
CA TRP A 763 22.97 -20.66 6.03
C TRP A 763 21.65 -21.19 6.59
N MET A 764 21.22 -20.72 7.76
CA MET A 764 19.93 -21.10 8.35
C MET A 764 18.79 -20.41 7.61
N ASP A 765 18.90 -19.11 7.38
CA ASP A 765 17.90 -18.36 6.60
C ASP A 765 17.79 -18.86 5.16
N ARG A 766 18.90 -19.33 4.55
CA ARG A 766 18.90 -19.90 3.23
C ARG A 766 18.04 -21.16 3.12
N ASN A 767 18.11 -22.04 4.13
CA ASN A 767 17.28 -23.23 4.19
C ASN A 767 15.80 -22.87 4.30
N ASP A 768 15.45 -21.93 5.19
CA ASP A 768 14.07 -21.47 5.34
C ASP A 768 13.52 -20.89 4.04
N THR A 769 14.34 -20.16 3.28
CA THR A 769 13.93 -19.59 1.98
C THR A 769 13.57 -20.69 0.99
N TYR A 770 14.35 -21.79 0.96
CA TYR A 770 14.06 -22.95 0.12
C TYR A 770 12.76 -23.63 0.52
N ASP A 771 12.58 -23.94 1.81
CA ASP A 771 11.39 -24.61 2.33
C ASP A 771 10.09 -23.83 2.09
N LEU A 772 10.19 -22.50 1.99
CA LEU A 772 9.08 -21.60 1.77
C LEU A 772 8.81 -21.33 0.27
N GLY A 773 9.55 -21.99 -0.64
CA GLY A 773 9.38 -21.82 -2.08
C GLY A 773 9.77 -20.42 -2.59
N LEU A 774 10.58 -19.69 -1.83
CA LEU A 774 11.14 -18.41 -2.23
C LEU A 774 12.43 -18.59 -3.03
N SER A 775 12.85 -17.58 -3.77
CA SER A 775 14.15 -17.61 -4.45
C SER A 775 15.26 -17.70 -3.40
N THR A 776 15.98 -18.81 -3.42
CA THR A 776 17.12 -19.03 -2.52
C THR A 776 18.26 -18.09 -2.92
N PRO A 777 18.80 -17.31 -1.97
CA PRO A 777 19.93 -16.43 -2.26
C PRO A 777 21.15 -17.20 -2.76
N ASP A 778 21.83 -16.67 -3.77
CA ASP A 778 23.10 -17.23 -4.23
C ASP A 778 24.13 -17.22 -3.10
N VAL A 779 24.84 -18.35 -2.93
CA VAL A 779 25.90 -18.48 -1.91
C VAL A 779 27.02 -17.49 -2.21
N ASP A 780 27.43 -17.41 -3.47
CA ASP A 780 28.43 -16.47 -3.96
C ASP A 780 27.78 -15.14 -4.32
N TYR A 781 28.10 -14.10 -3.55
CA TYR A 781 27.52 -12.77 -3.72
C TYR A 781 28.05 -12.08 -4.97
N SER A 782 27.24 -11.95 -6.00
CA SER A 782 27.59 -11.23 -7.21
C SER A 782 27.40 -9.72 -7.08
N LEU A 783 28.39 -9.01 -6.57
CA LEU A 783 28.39 -7.54 -6.53
C LEU A 783 28.11 -6.92 -7.91
N ASN A 784 28.68 -7.50 -8.97
CA ASN A 784 28.50 -7.03 -10.35
C ASN A 784 27.01 -7.06 -10.77
N THR A 785 26.28 -8.11 -10.40
CA THR A 785 24.86 -8.25 -10.71
C THR A 785 24.03 -7.28 -9.89
N GLN A 786 24.29 -7.15 -8.59
CA GLN A 786 23.51 -6.27 -7.72
C GLN A 786 23.68 -4.79 -8.08
N VAL A 787 24.92 -4.37 -8.35
CA VAL A 787 25.20 -3.01 -8.82
C VAL A 787 24.54 -2.75 -10.18
N LEU A 788 24.58 -3.71 -11.11
CA LEU A 788 23.90 -3.57 -12.41
C LEU A 788 22.37 -3.42 -12.22
N ASN A 789 21.76 -4.19 -11.33
CA ASN A 789 20.32 -4.08 -11.05
C ASN A 789 19.95 -2.68 -10.54
N ALA A 790 20.73 -2.14 -9.61
CA ALA A 790 20.58 -0.78 -9.11
C ALA A 790 20.74 0.28 -10.21
N GLN A 791 21.80 0.15 -11.02
CA GLN A 791 22.09 1.05 -12.14
C GLN A 791 21.00 0.97 -13.22
N ARG A 792 20.50 -0.23 -13.53
CA ARG A 792 19.41 -0.49 -14.49
C ARG A 792 18.12 0.23 -14.09
N LYS A 793 17.76 0.19 -12.79
CA LYS A 793 16.58 0.87 -12.27
C LYS A 793 16.65 2.38 -12.54
N VAL A 794 17.74 3.02 -12.13
CA VAL A 794 17.91 4.47 -12.25
C VAL A 794 18.10 4.90 -13.71
N LEU A 795 18.92 4.19 -14.49
CA LEU A 795 19.09 4.48 -15.92
C LEU A 795 17.78 4.33 -16.68
N GLY A 796 16.96 3.33 -16.29
CA GLY A 796 15.62 3.13 -16.84
C GLY A 796 14.70 4.32 -16.62
N GLN A 797 14.72 4.90 -15.43
CA GLN A 797 13.96 6.10 -15.12
C GLN A 797 14.44 7.30 -15.94
N LEU A 798 15.76 7.55 -15.98
CA LEU A 798 16.35 8.68 -16.71
C LEU A 798 16.10 8.64 -18.22
N MET A 799 16.06 7.44 -18.81
CA MET A 799 15.85 7.22 -20.25
C MET A 799 14.41 6.80 -20.59
N SER A 800 13.45 6.99 -19.68
CA SER A 800 12.06 6.64 -19.93
C SER A 800 11.37 7.65 -20.86
N ASP A 801 10.37 7.16 -21.60
CA ASP A 801 9.57 8.01 -22.51
C ASP A 801 8.85 9.12 -21.75
N SER A 802 8.37 8.84 -20.54
CA SER A 802 7.68 9.80 -19.69
C SER A 802 8.60 10.95 -19.25
N VAL A 803 9.86 10.66 -18.92
CA VAL A 803 10.86 11.69 -18.61
C VAL A 803 11.18 12.51 -19.86
N ALA A 804 11.39 11.86 -21.01
CA ALA A 804 11.64 12.56 -22.28
C ALA A 804 10.47 13.50 -22.63
N GLN A 805 9.23 13.03 -22.51
CA GLN A 805 8.03 13.85 -22.77
C GLN A 805 7.96 15.05 -21.83
N ARG A 806 8.18 14.84 -20.52
CA ARG A 806 8.15 15.94 -19.53
C ARG A 806 9.23 17.00 -19.79
N ILE A 807 10.42 16.60 -20.22
CA ILE A 807 11.48 17.56 -20.57
C ILE A 807 11.03 18.42 -21.75
N LEU A 808 10.44 17.83 -22.79
CA LEU A 808 9.91 18.56 -23.94
C LEU A 808 8.77 19.49 -23.54
N ASP A 809 7.82 19.01 -22.73
CA ASP A 809 6.67 19.81 -22.27
C ASP A 809 7.08 20.91 -21.27
N SER A 810 8.18 20.72 -20.53
CA SER A 810 8.68 21.73 -19.59
C SER A 810 9.14 22.99 -20.29
N GLN A 811 9.60 22.90 -21.55
CA GLN A 811 9.98 24.07 -22.36
C GLN A 811 8.81 25.01 -22.60
N LEU A 812 7.55 24.52 -22.54
CA LEU A 812 6.33 25.31 -22.67
C LEU A 812 5.94 26.01 -21.36
N LYS A 813 6.57 25.68 -20.24
CA LYS A 813 6.22 26.15 -18.89
C LYS A 813 7.28 27.10 -18.30
N VAL A 814 8.30 27.48 -19.08
CA VAL A 814 9.35 28.43 -18.68
C VAL A 814 9.31 29.66 -19.59
N ASP A 815 9.62 30.83 -19.04
CA ASP A 815 9.59 32.10 -19.77
C ASP A 815 10.59 32.15 -20.94
N ASP A 816 11.74 31.49 -20.79
CA ASP A 816 12.77 31.39 -21.82
C ASP A 816 13.16 29.92 -22.02
N SER A 817 12.65 29.31 -23.07
CA SER A 817 12.88 27.89 -23.39
C SER A 817 14.38 27.55 -23.56
N ARG A 818 15.22 28.53 -23.89
CA ARG A 818 16.69 28.34 -24.00
C ARG A 818 17.37 28.07 -22.64
N LYS A 819 16.71 28.47 -21.54
CA LYS A 819 17.17 28.23 -20.16
C LYS A 819 16.66 26.92 -19.60
N ALA A 820 15.68 26.28 -20.24
CA ALA A 820 15.20 24.96 -19.85
C ALA A 820 16.30 23.90 -19.99
N LEU A 821 16.14 22.76 -19.31
CA LEU A 821 16.92 21.58 -19.64
C LEU A 821 16.41 21.01 -20.98
N HIS A 822 17.34 20.75 -21.90
CA HIS A 822 17.00 20.08 -23.15
C HIS A 822 17.28 18.59 -23.09
N LEU A 823 16.53 17.82 -23.87
CA LEU A 823 16.64 16.36 -23.84
C LEU A 823 18.04 15.86 -24.29
N ASN A 824 18.69 16.56 -25.24
CA ASN A 824 20.07 16.27 -25.62
C ASN A 824 21.05 16.45 -24.44
N ASP A 825 20.85 17.45 -23.55
CA ASP A 825 21.72 17.69 -22.39
C ASP A 825 21.75 16.45 -21.48
N VAL A 826 20.58 15.78 -21.29
CA VAL A 826 20.47 14.57 -20.50
C VAL A 826 21.21 13.43 -21.17
N TYR A 827 20.93 13.16 -22.44
CA TYR A 827 21.52 12.05 -23.17
C TYR A 827 23.06 12.21 -23.30
N ASP A 828 23.53 13.40 -23.60
CA ASP A 828 24.96 13.68 -23.72
C ASP A 828 25.69 13.55 -22.39
N THR A 829 25.07 14.04 -21.28
CA THR A 829 25.65 13.90 -19.95
C THR A 829 25.74 12.45 -19.54
N LEU A 830 24.69 11.65 -19.80
CA LEU A 830 24.70 10.21 -19.54
C LEU A 830 25.76 9.50 -20.38
N LYS A 831 25.88 9.80 -21.69
CA LYS A 831 26.92 9.23 -22.55
C LYS A 831 28.31 9.52 -21.98
N VAL A 832 28.59 10.78 -21.64
CA VAL A 832 29.90 11.19 -21.09
C VAL A 832 30.19 10.49 -19.76
N ALA A 833 29.21 10.40 -18.87
CA ALA A 833 29.38 9.74 -17.56
C ALA A 833 29.61 8.23 -17.71
N ILE A 834 28.83 7.57 -18.57
CA ILE A 834 28.87 6.11 -18.73
C ILE A 834 30.09 5.66 -19.55
N TRP A 835 30.58 6.47 -20.49
CA TRP A 835 31.66 6.12 -21.42
C TRP A 835 32.93 6.94 -21.21
N SER A 836 33.13 7.47 -19.98
CA SER A 836 34.29 8.34 -19.66
C SER A 836 35.65 7.68 -19.96
N GLU A 837 35.76 6.36 -19.92
CA GLU A 837 36.96 5.59 -20.19
C GLU A 837 37.40 5.69 -21.65
N LEU A 838 36.49 5.94 -22.60
CA LEU A 838 36.86 6.12 -24.02
C LEU A 838 37.76 7.32 -24.22
N LYS A 839 37.58 8.42 -23.45
CA LYS A 839 38.44 9.60 -23.50
C LYS A 839 39.76 9.32 -22.80
N THR A 840 39.73 8.77 -21.58
CA THR A 840 40.91 8.61 -20.74
C THR A 840 41.80 7.45 -21.15
N GLY A 841 41.28 6.45 -21.89
CA GLY A 841 42.01 5.22 -22.25
C GLY A 841 42.25 4.29 -21.06
N ARG A 842 41.58 4.51 -19.94
CA ARG A 842 41.63 3.62 -18.78
C ARG A 842 40.95 2.30 -19.08
N GLU A 843 41.40 1.21 -18.43
CA GLU A 843 40.73 -0.08 -18.46
C GLU A 843 39.29 0.04 -18.00
N ILE A 844 38.37 -0.62 -18.69
CA ILE A 844 36.95 -0.63 -18.36
C ILE A 844 36.67 -1.81 -17.43
N THR A 845 36.39 -1.54 -16.18
CA THR A 845 36.10 -2.58 -15.17
C THR A 845 34.83 -3.36 -15.47
N PRO A 846 34.65 -4.59 -14.92
CA PRO A 846 33.41 -5.36 -15.12
C PRO A 846 32.13 -4.61 -14.78
N LEU A 847 32.09 -3.83 -13.68
CA LEU A 847 30.97 -2.98 -13.30
C LEU A 847 30.61 -1.97 -14.39
N ARG A 848 31.64 -1.32 -14.93
CA ARG A 848 31.47 -0.32 -16.01
C ARG A 848 31.04 -0.94 -17.32
N ARG A 849 31.65 -2.09 -17.71
CA ARG A 849 31.21 -2.83 -18.90
C ARG A 849 29.73 -3.22 -18.85
N ASN A 850 29.25 -3.62 -17.68
CA ASN A 850 27.83 -3.96 -17.48
C ASN A 850 26.91 -2.74 -17.66
N LEU A 851 27.25 -1.60 -17.06
CA LEU A 851 26.53 -0.35 -17.24
C LEU A 851 26.54 0.14 -18.70
N GLN A 852 27.69 0.04 -19.38
CA GLN A 852 27.85 0.39 -20.80
C GLN A 852 26.99 -0.51 -21.70
N ARG A 853 26.92 -1.83 -21.43
CA ARG A 853 26.03 -2.76 -22.15
C ARG A 853 24.57 -2.40 -21.95
N GLU A 854 24.17 -2.10 -20.73
CA GLU A 854 22.80 -1.68 -20.43
C GLU A 854 22.44 -0.38 -21.18
N HIS A 855 23.34 0.58 -21.23
CA HIS A 855 23.12 1.83 -21.98
C HIS A 855 22.97 1.54 -23.48
N VAL A 856 23.87 0.74 -24.09
CA VAL A 856 23.76 0.36 -25.51
C VAL A 856 22.46 -0.38 -25.79
N ALA A 857 22.09 -1.33 -24.91
CA ALA A 857 20.84 -2.09 -25.08
C ALA A 857 19.60 -1.16 -25.09
N ARG A 858 19.57 -0.11 -24.24
CA ARG A 858 18.49 0.87 -24.24
C ARG A 858 18.49 1.74 -25.49
N VAL A 859 19.64 2.27 -25.88
CA VAL A 859 19.76 3.07 -27.11
C VAL A 859 19.36 2.24 -28.33
N ALA A 860 19.91 1.03 -28.47
CA ALA A 860 19.56 0.12 -29.56
C ALA A 860 18.06 -0.28 -29.54
N GLY A 861 17.54 -0.61 -28.35
CA GLY A 861 16.11 -0.93 -28.18
C GLY A 861 15.20 0.21 -28.62
N ALA A 862 15.52 1.44 -28.26
CA ALA A 862 14.79 2.65 -28.67
C ALA A 862 14.80 2.88 -30.20
N LEU A 863 15.85 2.47 -30.89
CA LEU A 863 15.96 2.56 -32.33
C LEU A 863 15.24 1.41 -33.05
N LEU A 864 15.38 0.18 -32.57
CA LEU A 864 14.86 -1.04 -33.19
C LEU A 864 13.35 -1.22 -32.92
N ARG A 865 12.93 -1.00 -31.70
CA ARG A 865 11.55 -1.23 -31.22
C ARG A 865 11.10 -0.05 -30.36
N PRO A 866 10.90 1.13 -30.92
CA PRO A 866 10.41 2.27 -30.15
C PRO A 866 9.04 1.93 -29.59
N SER A 867 8.79 2.32 -28.36
CA SER A 867 7.45 2.22 -27.77
C SER A 867 6.49 3.19 -28.47
N GLY A 868 5.19 2.93 -28.40
CA GLY A 868 4.17 3.84 -28.94
C GLY A 868 4.12 5.19 -28.21
N SER A 869 4.68 5.30 -27.00
CA SER A 869 4.74 6.52 -26.19
C SER A 869 6.04 7.32 -26.36
N MET A 870 7.02 6.82 -27.10
CA MET A 870 8.31 7.50 -27.28
C MET A 870 8.15 8.79 -28.12
N PRO A 871 8.56 9.96 -27.61
CA PRO A 871 8.59 11.18 -28.38
C PRO A 871 9.52 11.07 -29.61
N ALA A 872 9.09 11.62 -30.73
CA ALA A 872 9.85 11.60 -31.99
C ALA A 872 11.24 12.25 -31.82
N ASP A 873 11.32 13.35 -31.08
CA ASP A 873 12.59 14.04 -30.80
C ASP A 873 13.53 13.18 -29.95
N ALA A 874 13.01 12.44 -28.96
CA ALA A 874 13.81 11.50 -28.16
C ALA A 874 14.48 10.44 -29.05
N ARG A 875 13.71 9.85 -29.99
CA ARG A 875 14.25 8.88 -30.93
C ARG A 875 15.29 9.49 -31.86
N SER A 876 15.05 10.70 -32.36
CA SER A 876 15.99 11.40 -33.24
C SER A 876 17.31 11.70 -32.55
N LEU A 877 17.26 12.20 -31.32
CA LEU A 877 18.44 12.48 -30.50
C LEU A 877 19.19 11.21 -30.10
N LEU A 878 18.50 10.14 -29.71
CA LEU A 878 19.15 8.85 -29.42
C LEU A 878 19.82 8.27 -30.67
N ARG A 879 19.25 8.47 -31.85
CA ARG A 879 19.91 8.03 -33.11
C ARG A 879 21.17 8.83 -33.38
N GLU A 880 21.17 10.13 -33.13
CA GLU A 880 22.38 10.94 -33.29
C GLU A 880 23.44 10.54 -32.25
N GLN A 881 23.06 10.42 -30.98
CA GLN A 881 23.96 9.94 -29.94
C GLN A 881 24.55 8.56 -30.24
N ALA A 882 23.77 7.64 -30.83
CA ALA A 882 24.26 6.34 -31.26
C ALA A 882 25.39 6.46 -32.32
N LYS A 883 25.26 7.39 -33.28
CA LYS A 883 26.31 7.66 -34.27
C LYS A 883 27.58 8.21 -33.62
N GLU A 884 27.44 9.17 -32.72
CA GLU A 884 28.57 9.73 -31.96
C GLU A 884 29.25 8.67 -31.10
N LEU A 885 28.49 7.89 -30.35
CA LEU A 885 29.01 6.83 -29.51
C LEU A 885 29.73 5.76 -30.34
N ARG A 886 29.15 5.41 -31.50
CA ARG A 886 29.79 4.52 -32.48
C ARG A 886 31.18 5.03 -32.92
N HIS A 887 31.27 6.33 -33.23
CA HIS A 887 32.53 6.98 -33.60
C HIS A 887 33.54 6.92 -32.45
N ASP A 888 33.12 7.27 -31.24
CA ASP A 888 33.96 7.28 -30.03
C ASP A 888 34.51 5.88 -29.70
N ILE A 889 33.68 4.85 -29.79
CA ILE A 889 34.08 3.45 -29.57
C ILE A 889 35.07 3.00 -30.64
N ALA A 890 34.78 3.27 -31.93
CA ALA A 890 35.66 2.91 -33.01
C ALA A 890 37.06 3.55 -32.87
N ALA A 891 37.12 4.83 -32.49
CA ALA A 891 38.35 5.55 -32.23
C ALA A 891 39.13 4.99 -31.01
N ALA A 892 38.42 4.43 -30.03
CA ALA A 892 39.01 3.89 -28.80
C ALA A 892 39.53 2.45 -28.97
N GLN A 893 39.02 1.64 -29.91
CA GLN A 893 39.36 0.22 -30.04
C GLN A 893 40.86 -0.06 -30.22
N GLY A 894 41.59 0.88 -30.86
CA GLY A 894 43.04 0.77 -31.13
C GLY A 894 43.93 1.12 -29.94
N LYS A 895 43.41 1.54 -28.78
CA LYS A 895 44.23 1.93 -27.65
C LYS A 895 44.95 0.75 -27.01
N SER A 896 46.26 0.86 -26.79
CA SER A 896 47.12 -0.24 -26.34
C SER A 896 46.91 -0.67 -24.88
N GLY A 897 46.27 0.16 -24.06
CA GLY A 897 46.04 -0.10 -22.62
C GLY A 897 44.86 -0.99 -22.26
N TYR A 898 44.07 -1.45 -23.22
CA TYR A 898 42.88 -2.25 -22.97
C TYR A 898 43.14 -3.76 -22.87
N SER A 899 42.53 -4.44 -21.92
CA SER A 899 42.46 -5.90 -21.82
C SER A 899 41.74 -6.53 -23.00
N LYS A 900 41.87 -7.85 -23.13
CA LYS A 900 41.11 -8.62 -24.14
C LYS A 900 39.61 -8.48 -23.94
N GLU A 901 39.16 -8.50 -22.68
CA GLU A 901 37.74 -8.34 -22.28
C GLU A 901 37.21 -6.96 -22.65
N THR A 902 37.97 -5.90 -22.41
CA THR A 902 37.57 -4.55 -22.81
C THR A 902 37.49 -4.41 -24.33
N ARG A 903 38.46 -4.95 -25.08
CA ARG A 903 38.37 -4.93 -26.53
C ARG A 903 37.19 -5.73 -27.09
N ALA A 904 36.90 -6.90 -26.52
CA ALA A 904 35.72 -7.69 -26.87
C ALA A 904 34.42 -6.94 -26.58
N HIS A 905 34.33 -6.31 -25.41
CA HIS A 905 33.18 -5.49 -25.04
C HIS A 905 32.95 -4.32 -26.00
N LEU A 906 34.02 -3.58 -26.36
CA LEU A 906 33.90 -2.46 -27.29
C LEU A 906 33.52 -2.93 -28.71
N ALA A 907 34.03 -4.08 -29.17
CA ALA A 907 33.65 -4.67 -30.46
C ALA A 907 32.18 -5.08 -30.48
N GLU A 908 31.70 -5.72 -29.41
CA GLU A 908 30.30 -6.11 -29.25
C GLU A 908 29.38 -4.88 -29.24
N ALA A 909 29.70 -3.86 -28.43
CA ALA A 909 28.93 -2.62 -28.36
C ALA A 909 28.85 -1.93 -29.74
N LEU A 910 29.96 -1.91 -30.48
CA LEU A 910 30.00 -1.35 -31.83
C LEU A 910 29.08 -2.10 -32.79
N THR A 911 29.10 -3.44 -32.74
CA THR A 911 28.24 -4.31 -33.57
C THR A 911 26.75 -4.02 -33.26
N GLN A 912 26.36 -3.99 -31.99
CA GLN A 912 24.97 -3.72 -31.61
C GLN A 912 24.49 -2.33 -32.08
N ILE A 913 25.34 -1.32 -31.96
CA ILE A 913 25.00 0.03 -32.44
C ILE A 913 24.91 0.04 -33.98
N ASP A 914 25.84 -0.60 -34.70
CA ASP A 914 25.82 -0.66 -36.14
C ASP A 914 24.55 -1.36 -36.65
N GLU A 915 24.15 -2.48 -36.04
CA GLU A 915 22.92 -3.19 -36.39
C GLU A 915 21.68 -2.32 -36.14
N ALA A 916 21.62 -1.65 -34.99
CA ALA A 916 20.52 -0.77 -34.65
C ALA A 916 20.39 0.44 -35.61
N LEU A 917 21.53 1.00 -36.06
CA LEU A 917 21.54 2.12 -37.01
C LEU A 917 21.14 1.71 -38.42
N LYS A 918 21.44 0.46 -38.82
CA LYS A 918 21.15 -0.09 -40.16
C LYS A 918 19.77 -0.69 -40.29
N ALA A 919 19.14 -1.02 -39.16
CA ALA A 919 17.82 -1.65 -39.15
C ALA A 919 16.77 -0.81 -39.89
N PRO A 920 15.92 -1.45 -40.71
CA PRO A 920 14.83 -0.76 -41.38
C PRO A 920 13.84 -0.20 -40.33
N ILE A 921 13.33 1.01 -40.60
CA ILE A 921 12.29 1.59 -39.75
C ILE A 921 11.00 0.84 -40.03
N VAL A 922 10.63 -0.04 -39.09
CA VAL A 922 9.32 -0.69 -39.09
C VAL A 922 8.31 0.32 -38.51
N ARG A 923 7.49 0.91 -39.40
CA ARG A 923 6.33 1.65 -38.94
C ARG A 923 5.28 0.63 -38.44
N GLN A 924 5.04 0.59 -37.15
CA GLN A 924 3.80 -0.03 -36.67
C GLN A 924 2.66 0.83 -37.24
N GLY A 925 1.74 0.21 -37.98
CA GLY A 925 0.59 0.89 -38.55
C GLY A 925 -0.18 1.60 -37.42
N VAL A 926 -0.64 2.81 -37.73
CA VAL A 926 -1.51 3.62 -36.86
C VAL A 926 -2.84 2.93 -36.69
#